data_b2c9b69566983bd56805a4b1265c1fce
#
_entry.id   b2c9b69566983bd56805a4b1265c1fce
#
_cell.length_a   1.000
_cell.length_b   1.000
_cell.length_c   1.000
_cell.angle_alpha   90.00
_cell.angle_beta   90.00
_cell.angle_gamma   90.00
#
_symmetry.space_group_name_H-M   'P 1'
#
loop_
_entity.id
_entity.type
_entity.pdbx_description
1 polymer ?
#
loop_
_entity_poly.entity_id
_entity_poly.type
_entity_poly.pdbx_seq_one_letter_code
_entity_poly.pdbx_strand_id
1 'polypeptide(L)'
;MSDAPALRRRFTAGLALALAAGMGGGWAAMRGEWVNQRDDLALRRGAVAAMALDTLVRRAGGTGEPLRAAVAAWQAEQPPGTEARVVRLSGARLEASTAKVDVGDQAAPRRLARSSPEDKVLYDRGQRLRGAVEGNREGGAVKPEVEVERLAGGRMRLAGPLEEDGAVVGLVQVDLAPAPARRPPAPWPMLAVAGVLLVLFWFLAPRLGGRAWAHGLLAGALFLGGLLARGAYDIRRLERDHREAQRELSAHAREVMASTAKLLAAQGLAAEPALDARRWDVDRMRRPRGLLDERGELDLARAEAEVRKARGDAVGAVVAAALLGLLALALVGSGLLRRFGRALVVHRQAYRYIAPAMLGTTVLVFFPFIYGIALSFTSSNIYNTGAPLSELWTGFRNYWTILSDFGIARRGADGALIWNYLNFYWTFLFTVIWTITNVTFGVTFGLLLALVLNTRGLAFRPIYRVLLILPWAMPNYITALIWKGMFHSQFGVVNHVLAMVGVEPISWFDTPFTSFLTALATNGWLSFPFMMVVSLGALQSIPADLYEAARVDGATRWQQFTAITLPSLKPALVPAVILSVVWTFNMFNIIYLVTGGAPNGATEILITQAYKFAFEKYQYGYAAAYATIIFGILLVYGNVQNRVTRATEGV
;
A
#
# COMPACT_ATOMS: atom_id res chain seq x y z
N MET A 1 50.68 11.46 -6.75
CA MET A 1 50.74 10.30 -5.82
C MET A 1 50.14 10.57 -4.43
N SER A 2 49.54 11.73 -4.16
CA SER A 2 49.06 12.11 -2.80
C SER A 2 47.66 11.65 -2.41
N ASP A 3 46.87 11.05 -3.29
CA ASP A 3 45.44 10.74 -3.02
C ASP A 3 45.13 9.32 -2.54
N ALA A 4 46.07 8.38 -2.64
CA ALA A 4 45.84 6.98 -2.30
C ALA A 4 45.39 6.75 -0.83
N PRO A 5 46.01 7.40 0.20
CA PRO A 5 45.54 7.25 1.58
C PRO A 5 44.15 7.82 1.81
N ALA A 6 43.81 8.91 1.15
CA ALA A 6 42.50 9.54 1.25
C ALA A 6 41.40 8.69 0.60
N LEU A 7 41.68 8.11 -0.57
CA LEU A 7 40.79 7.16 -1.24
C LEU A 7 40.57 5.90 -0.40
N ARG A 8 41.63 5.33 0.16
CA ARG A 8 41.56 4.17 1.06
C ARG A 8 40.63 4.42 2.23
N ARG A 9 40.80 5.53 2.99
CA ARG A 9 39.94 5.90 4.12
C ARG A 9 38.49 6.09 3.68
N ARG A 10 38.27 6.73 2.53
CA ARG A 10 36.95 7.01 1.99
C ARG A 10 36.20 5.72 1.64
N PHE A 11 36.81 4.80 0.92
CA PHE A 11 36.20 3.52 0.55
C PHE A 11 36.10 2.55 1.72
N THR A 12 37.00 2.62 2.73
CA THR A 12 36.83 1.87 3.99
C THR A 12 35.56 2.32 4.72
N ALA A 13 35.34 3.64 4.83
CA ALA A 13 34.12 4.18 5.43
C ALA A 13 32.85 3.79 4.61
N GLY A 14 32.94 3.82 3.27
CA GLY A 14 31.87 3.38 2.39
C GLY A 14 31.53 1.92 2.54
N LEU A 15 32.54 1.05 2.59
CA LEU A 15 32.37 -0.38 2.82
C LEU A 15 31.79 -0.67 4.21
N ALA A 16 32.26 0.03 5.26
CA ALA A 16 31.71 -0.12 6.61
C ALA A 16 30.22 0.26 6.65
N LEU A 17 29.85 1.37 6.01
CA LEU A 17 28.44 1.79 5.92
C LEU A 17 27.60 0.80 5.11
N ALA A 18 28.12 0.31 3.98
CA ALA A 18 27.46 -0.69 3.16
C ALA A 18 27.24 -2.01 3.91
N LEU A 19 28.23 -2.48 4.64
CA LEU A 19 28.14 -3.68 5.49
C LEU A 19 27.14 -3.47 6.63
N ALA A 20 27.14 -2.31 7.28
CA ALA A 20 26.19 -1.99 8.34
C ALA A 20 24.75 -1.94 7.81
N ALA A 21 24.53 -1.26 6.68
CA ALA A 21 23.20 -1.13 6.07
C ALA A 21 22.72 -2.46 5.45
N GLY A 22 23.56 -3.13 4.66
CA GLY A 22 23.23 -4.36 3.95
C GLY A 22 23.12 -5.56 4.88
N MET A 23 24.17 -5.87 5.63
CA MET A 23 24.18 -7.04 6.52
C MET A 23 23.29 -6.81 7.74
N GLY A 24 23.27 -5.59 8.31
CA GLY A 24 22.39 -5.23 9.43
C GLY A 24 20.91 -5.28 9.06
N GLY A 25 20.54 -4.73 7.91
CA GLY A 25 19.18 -4.81 7.37
C GLY A 25 18.75 -6.25 7.06
N GLY A 26 19.63 -7.03 6.41
CA GLY A 26 19.39 -8.44 6.14
C GLY A 26 19.17 -9.26 7.42
N TRP A 27 20.01 -9.04 8.44
CA TRP A 27 19.85 -9.68 9.75
C TRP A 27 18.54 -9.30 10.44
N ALA A 28 18.15 -8.01 10.40
CA ALA A 28 16.91 -7.55 11.01
C ALA A 28 15.69 -8.20 10.36
N ALA A 29 15.68 -8.31 9.02
CA ALA A 29 14.64 -9.00 8.27
C ALA A 29 14.56 -10.50 8.62
N MET A 30 15.70 -11.19 8.67
CA MET A 30 15.78 -12.60 9.05
C MET A 30 15.34 -12.84 10.50
N ARG A 31 15.69 -11.92 11.41
CA ARG A 31 15.22 -11.99 12.79
C ARG A 31 13.71 -11.83 12.88
N GLY A 32 13.14 -10.92 12.10
CA GLY A 32 11.70 -10.73 12.00
C GLY A 32 10.99 -12.01 11.55
N GLU A 33 11.47 -12.61 10.47
CA GLU A 33 10.94 -13.88 9.96
C GLU A 33 11.05 -15.02 10.98
N TRP A 34 12.16 -15.12 11.68
CA TRP A 34 12.35 -16.12 12.74
C TRP A 34 11.36 -15.92 13.90
N VAL A 35 11.09 -14.67 14.31
CA VAL A 35 10.08 -14.36 15.35
C VAL A 35 8.69 -14.74 14.86
N ASN A 36 8.34 -14.39 13.63
CA ASN A 36 7.04 -14.72 13.03
C ASN A 36 6.83 -16.24 12.96
N GLN A 37 7.83 -16.99 12.52
CA GLN A 37 7.79 -18.45 12.48
C GLN A 37 7.58 -19.09 13.85
N ARG A 38 8.27 -18.58 14.88
CA ARG A 38 8.10 -19.06 16.26
C ARG A 38 6.69 -18.83 16.76
N ASP A 39 6.16 -17.63 16.56
CA ASP A 39 4.82 -17.27 16.99
C ASP A 39 3.76 -18.07 16.23
N ASP A 40 3.97 -18.33 14.95
CA ASP A 40 3.09 -19.13 14.09
C ASP A 40 3.07 -20.61 14.55
N LEU A 41 4.24 -21.19 14.84
CA LEU A 41 4.34 -22.56 15.37
C LEU A 41 3.60 -22.70 16.72
N ALA A 42 3.77 -21.74 17.62
CA ALA A 42 3.09 -21.74 18.91
C ALA A 42 1.57 -21.66 18.72
N LEU A 43 1.11 -20.84 17.79
CA LEU A 43 -0.31 -20.68 17.45
C LEU A 43 -0.89 -21.96 16.88
N ARG A 44 -0.19 -22.63 15.97
CA ARG A 44 -0.61 -23.89 15.35
C ARG A 44 -0.65 -25.06 16.35
N ARG A 45 0.33 -25.13 17.26
CA ARG A 45 0.29 -26.09 18.38
C ARG A 45 -0.92 -25.85 19.28
N GLY A 46 -1.19 -24.59 19.58
CA GLY A 46 -2.37 -24.22 20.35
C GLY A 46 -3.68 -24.55 19.66
N ALA A 47 -3.77 -24.38 18.35
CA ALA A 47 -4.93 -24.78 17.56
C ALA A 47 -5.16 -26.29 17.62
N VAL A 48 -4.10 -27.12 17.55
CA VAL A 48 -4.20 -28.57 17.72
C VAL A 48 -4.73 -28.93 19.11
N ALA A 49 -4.23 -28.29 20.17
CA ALA A 49 -4.71 -28.51 21.55
C ALA A 49 -6.18 -28.10 21.72
N ALA A 50 -6.58 -26.99 21.10
CA ALA A 50 -7.96 -26.52 21.12
C ALA A 50 -8.91 -27.43 20.33
N MET A 51 -8.48 -27.98 19.19
CA MET A 51 -9.23 -28.99 18.43
C MET A 51 -9.46 -30.26 19.25
N ALA A 52 -8.44 -30.73 19.95
CA ALA A 52 -8.56 -31.87 20.84
C ALA A 52 -9.58 -31.62 21.95
N LEU A 53 -9.53 -30.46 22.59
CA LEU A 53 -10.50 -30.05 23.61
C LEU A 53 -11.91 -29.97 23.04
N ASP A 54 -12.09 -29.32 21.90
CA ASP A 54 -13.38 -29.21 21.21
C ASP A 54 -13.98 -30.60 20.88
N THR A 55 -13.13 -31.53 20.41
CA THR A 55 -13.55 -32.92 20.16
C THR A 55 -14.01 -33.63 21.42
N LEU A 56 -13.26 -33.50 22.52
CA LEU A 56 -13.63 -34.06 23.81
C LEU A 56 -14.93 -33.47 24.35
N VAL A 57 -15.09 -32.14 24.28
CA VAL A 57 -16.28 -31.42 24.75
C VAL A 57 -17.54 -31.89 24.02
N ARG A 58 -17.47 -32.03 22.70
CA ARG A 58 -18.61 -32.50 21.89
C ARG A 58 -18.97 -33.94 22.18
N ARG A 59 -17.99 -34.81 22.29
CA ARG A 59 -18.21 -36.23 22.58
C ARG A 59 -18.71 -36.48 24.01
N ALA A 60 -18.32 -35.64 24.96
CA ALA A 60 -18.82 -35.68 26.34
C ALA A 60 -20.25 -35.10 26.50
N GLY A 61 -20.87 -34.61 25.43
CA GLY A 61 -22.25 -34.11 25.45
C GLY A 61 -22.42 -32.67 25.88
N GLY A 62 -21.34 -31.85 25.91
CA GLY A 62 -21.37 -30.39 26.07
C GLY A 62 -21.82 -29.85 27.44
N THR A 63 -22.27 -30.67 28.39
CA THR A 63 -22.75 -30.28 29.74
C THR A 63 -22.46 -31.34 30.80
N GLY A 64 -22.53 -30.90 32.07
CA GLY A 64 -22.55 -31.83 33.21
C GLY A 64 -21.19 -32.35 33.66
N GLU A 65 -21.22 -33.40 34.47
CA GLU A 65 -20.03 -34.02 35.06
C GLU A 65 -19.08 -34.67 34.07
N PRO A 66 -19.58 -35.36 33.02
CA PRO A 66 -18.71 -35.92 32.00
C PRO A 66 -17.85 -34.86 31.26
N LEU A 67 -18.43 -33.69 30.95
CA LEU A 67 -17.71 -32.56 30.37
C LEU A 67 -16.61 -32.08 31.29
N ARG A 68 -16.89 -31.87 32.56
CA ARG A 68 -15.88 -31.38 33.55
C ARG A 68 -14.74 -32.38 33.71
N ALA A 69 -15.06 -33.67 33.78
CA ALA A 69 -14.06 -34.72 33.83
C ALA A 69 -13.16 -34.74 32.55
N ALA A 70 -13.78 -34.56 31.39
CA ALA A 70 -13.06 -34.48 30.12
C ALA A 70 -12.10 -33.28 30.04
N VAL A 71 -12.57 -32.09 30.47
CA VAL A 71 -11.77 -30.86 30.49
C VAL A 71 -10.65 -30.96 31.51
N ALA A 72 -10.89 -31.53 32.71
CA ALA A 72 -9.86 -31.77 33.71
C ALA A 72 -8.80 -32.78 33.24
N ALA A 73 -9.22 -33.88 32.63
CA ALA A 73 -8.32 -34.87 32.06
C ALA A 73 -7.45 -34.29 30.92
N TRP A 74 -8.06 -33.48 30.04
CA TRP A 74 -7.33 -32.76 29.00
C TRP A 74 -6.29 -31.80 29.62
N GLN A 75 -6.68 -31.05 30.68
CA GLN A 75 -5.77 -30.12 31.36
C GLN A 75 -4.54 -30.79 31.95
N ALA A 76 -4.71 -32.01 32.49
CA ALA A 76 -3.61 -32.76 33.09
C ALA A 76 -2.49 -33.10 32.09
N GLU A 77 -2.80 -33.15 30.81
CA GLU A 77 -1.84 -33.44 29.74
C GLU A 77 -1.26 -32.16 29.10
N GLN A 78 -1.74 -30.97 29.48
CA GLN A 78 -1.26 -29.72 28.92
C GLN A 78 -0.04 -29.15 29.69
N PRO A 79 0.80 -28.34 29.02
CA PRO A 79 1.89 -27.61 29.70
C PRO A 79 1.38 -26.74 30.83
N PRO A 80 2.14 -26.58 31.94
CA PRO A 80 1.76 -25.72 33.05
C PRO A 80 1.47 -24.28 32.59
N GLY A 81 0.36 -23.71 33.03
CA GLY A 81 -0.08 -22.37 32.64
C GLY A 81 -1.01 -22.32 31.42
N THR A 82 -1.35 -23.47 30.83
CA THR A 82 -2.45 -23.60 29.87
C THR A 82 -3.76 -23.67 30.63
N GLU A 83 -4.78 -22.92 30.22
CA GLU A 83 -6.10 -22.85 30.85
C GLU A 83 -7.20 -22.99 29.79
N ALA A 84 -8.31 -23.62 30.16
CA ALA A 84 -9.47 -23.78 29.29
C ALA A 84 -10.75 -23.29 29.91
N ARG A 85 -11.66 -22.79 29.09
CA ARG A 85 -13.04 -22.42 29.45
C ARG A 85 -14.00 -22.90 28.39
N VAL A 86 -15.10 -23.51 28.82
CA VAL A 86 -16.21 -23.92 27.97
C VAL A 86 -17.45 -23.17 28.40
N VAL A 87 -18.00 -22.37 27.50
CA VAL A 87 -19.15 -21.50 27.76
C VAL A 87 -20.29 -21.87 26.86
N ARG A 88 -21.49 -22.01 27.40
CA ARG A 88 -22.75 -22.19 26.67
C ARG A 88 -23.47 -20.85 26.57
N LEU A 89 -23.86 -20.46 25.35
CA LEU A 89 -24.56 -19.19 25.09
C LEU A 89 -26.01 -19.23 25.50
N SER A 90 -26.66 -20.41 25.35
CA SER A 90 -28.01 -20.64 25.88
C SER A 90 -27.97 -20.64 27.42
N GLY A 91 -28.62 -19.63 28.04
CA GLY A 91 -28.59 -19.44 29.49
C GLY A 91 -27.35 -18.76 30.04
N ALA A 92 -26.39 -18.33 29.18
CA ALA A 92 -25.16 -17.65 29.57
C ALA A 92 -24.42 -18.37 30.70
N ARG A 93 -23.99 -19.61 30.50
CA ARG A 93 -23.36 -20.45 31.53
C ARG A 93 -21.91 -20.78 31.19
N LEU A 94 -21.05 -20.69 32.21
CA LEU A 94 -19.73 -21.29 32.25
C LEU A 94 -19.90 -22.76 32.68
N GLU A 95 -19.72 -23.72 31.77
CA GLU A 95 -19.98 -25.14 32.04
C GLU A 95 -18.76 -25.85 32.64
N ALA A 96 -17.57 -25.52 32.16
CA ALA A 96 -16.31 -26.04 32.68
C ALA A 96 -15.20 -24.99 32.56
N SER A 97 -14.28 -24.96 33.53
CA SER A 97 -13.13 -24.09 33.55
C SER A 97 -11.96 -24.74 34.29
N THR A 98 -10.76 -24.53 33.81
CA THR A 98 -9.51 -24.86 34.50
C THR A 98 -8.71 -23.58 34.82
N ALA A 99 -9.27 -22.41 34.55
CA ALA A 99 -8.63 -21.15 34.80
C ALA A 99 -8.52 -20.86 36.31
N LYS A 100 -7.36 -20.36 36.74
CA LYS A 100 -7.08 -20.04 38.15
C LYS A 100 -8.00 -18.99 38.75
N VAL A 101 -8.64 -18.19 37.89
CA VAL A 101 -9.59 -17.14 38.32
C VAL A 101 -10.97 -17.71 38.64
N ASP A 102 -11.33 -18.86 38.06
CA ASP A 102 -12.63 -19.49 38.21
C ASP A 102 -12.62 -20.50 39.37
N VAL A 103 -12.39 -20.02 40.62
CA VAL A 103 -12.34 -20.81 41.84
C VAL A 103 -13.34 -20.30 42.89
N GLY A 104 -13.72 -21.12 43.87
CA GLY A 104 -14.70 -20.75 44.90
C GLY A 104 -16.06 -20.46 44.27
N ASP A 105 -16.69 -19.33 44.65
CA ASP A 105 -17.98 -18.88 44.10
C ASP A 105 -17.96 -18.55 42.60
N GLN A 106 -16.77 -18.40 42.01
CA GLN A 106 -16.56 -18.21 40.58
C GLN A 106 -16.32 -19.52 39.81
N ALA A 107 -16.34 -20.68 40.51
CA ALA A 107 -16.09 -21.98 39.88
C ALA A 107 -17.25 -22.39 38.94
N ALA A 108 -16.90 -23.15 37.92
CA ALA A 108 -17.88 -23.76 37.01
C ALA A 108 -18.54 -25.00 37.73
N PRO A 109 -19.84 -25.29 37.46
CA PRO A 109 -20.74 -24.58 36.57
C PRO A 109 -21.45 -23.40 37.25
N ARG A 110 -21.50 -22.26 36.57
CA ARG A 110 -22.21 -21.07 37.04
C ARG A 110 -22.79 -20.24 35.90
N ARG A 111 -23.75 -19.38 36.20
CA ARG A 111 -24.18 -18.35 35.22
C ARG A 111 -23.14 -17.23 35.12
N LEU A 112 -22.92 -16.76 33.90
CA LEU A 112 -22.09 -15.59 33.68
C LEU A 112 -22.78 -14.34 34.24
N ALA A 113 -22.07 -13.59 35.06
CA ALA A 113 -22.60 -12.38 35.69
C ALA A 113 -22.37 -11.18 34.74
N ARG A 114 -23.44 -10.51 34.30
CA ARG A 114 -23.34 -9.31 33.46
C ARG A 114 -22.59 -8.14 34.10
N SER A 115 -22.51 -8.13 35.43
CA SER A 115 -21.77 -7.15 36.22
C SER A 115 -20.25 -7.42 36.23
N SER A 116 -19.81 -8.64 35.93
CA SER A 116 -18.40 -8.98 35.85
C SER A 116 -17.85 -8.61 34.46
N PRO A 117 -16.78 -7.78 34.38
CA PRO A 117 -16.16 -7.44 33.08
C PRO A 117 -15.65 -8.68 32.35
N GLU A 118 -15.10 -9.67 33.03
CA GLU A 118 -14.57 -10.90 32.43
C GLU A 118 -15.67 -11.77 31.84
N ASP A 119 -16.75 -11.98 32.57
CA ASP A 119 -17.91 -12.76 32.15
C ASP A 119 -18.60 -12.11 30.94
N LYS A 120 -18.69 -10.77 30.93
CA LYS A 120 -19.21 -10.01 29.80
C LYS A 120 -18.36 -10.22 28.55
N VAL A 121 -17.02 -10.15 28.68
CA VAL A 121 -16.10 -10.38 27.56
C VAL A 121 -16.24 -11.80 27.00
N LEU A 122 -16.38 -12.81 27.86
CA LEU A 122 -16.60 -14.20 27.43
C LEU A 122 -17.92 -14.36 26.66
N TYR A 123 -19.00 -13.79 27.16
CA TYR A 123 -20.30 -13.83 26.51
C TYR A 123 -20.30 -13.11 25.16
N ASP A 124 -19.78 -11.88 25.12
CA ASP A 124 -19.71 -11.05 23.91
C ASP A 124 -18.83 -11.72 22.85
N ARG A 125 -17.75 -12.40 23.25
CA ARG A 125 -16.90 -13.20 22.35
C ARG A 125 -17.68 -14.35 21.72
N GLY A 126 -18.43 -15.09 22.52
CA GLY A 126 -19.28 -16.16 22.01
C GLY A 126 -20.33 -15.68 21.00
N GLN A 127 -20.96 -14.53 21.26
CA GLN A 127 -21.91 -13.92 20.32
C GLN A 127 -21.25 -13.47 19.02
N ARG A 128 -20.04 -12.90 19.07
CA ARG A 128 -19.30 -12.52 17.85
C ARG A 128 -18.93 -13.75 17.01
N LEU A 129 -18.44 -14.82 17.64
CA LEU A 129 -18.11 -16.07 16.94
C LEU A 129 -19.34 -16.71 16.30
N ARG A 130 -20.47 -16.71 17.02
CA ARG A 130 -21.75 -17.15 16.48
C ARG A 130 -22.15 -16.36 15.24
N GLY A 131 -22.14 -15.03 15.31
CA GLY A 131 -22.47 -14.16 14.19
C GLY A 131 -21.46 -14.29 13.02
N ALA A 132 -20.20 -14.64 13.28
CA ALA A 132 -19.22 -14.91 12.22
C ALA A 132 -19.55 -16.22 11.47
N VAL A 133 -19.84 -17.31 12.18
CA VAL A 133 -20.19 -18.61 11.59
C VAL A 133 -21.51 -18.52 10.81
N GLU A 134 -22.55 -17.94 11.40
CA GLU A 134 -23.86 -17.75 10.76
C GLU A 134 -23.72 -16.87 9.49
N GLY A 135 -23.02 -15.75 9.57
CA GLY A 135 -22.79 -14.87 8.42
C GLY A 135 -21.95 -15.51 7.30
N ASN A 136 -20.98 -16.37 7.64
CA ASN A 136 -20.20 -17.11 6.63
C ASN A 136 -21.06 -18.16 5.91
N ARG A 137 -22.03 -18.77 6.59
CA ARG A 137 -22.97 -19.74 5.99
C ARG A 137 -23.97 -19.07 5.05
N GLU A 138 -24.39 -17.87 5.36
CA GLU A 138 -25.31 -17.08 4.53
C GLU A 138 -24.65 -16.46 3.30
N GLY A 139 -23.35 -16.70 3.06
CA GLY A 139 -22.62 -16.22 1.89
C GLY A 139 -22.17 -14.76 2.00
N GLY A 140 -22.13 -14.21 3.21
CA GLY A 140 -21.58 -12.89 3.50
C GLY A 140 -20.05 -12.80 3.36
N ALA A 141 -19.48 -11.67 3.71
CA ALA A 141 -18.02 -11.51 3.79
C ALA A 141 -17.43 -12.51 4.80
N VAL A 142 -16.45 -13.30 4.37
CA VAL A 142 -15.81 -14.34 5.22
C VAL A 142 -15.20 -13.70 6.45
N LYS A 143 -15.75 -14.01 7.62
CA LYS A 143 -15.26 -13.57 8.93
C LYS A 143 -14.47 -14.70 9.61
N PRO A 144 -13.48 -14.35 10.43
CA PRO A 144 -12.76 -15.37 11.19
C PRO A 144 -13.67 -16.08 12.18
N GLU A 145 -13.67 -17.39 12.13
CA GLU A 145 -14.44 -18.26 13.03
C GLU A 145 -13.67 -18.62 14.32
N VAL A 146 -12.39 -18.22 14.40
CA VAL A 146 -11.54 -18.38 15.57
C VAL A 146 -10.94 -17.03 15.91
N GLU A 147 -11.12 -16.58 17.16
CA GLU A 147 -10.44 -15.40 17.67
C GLU A 147 -9.10 -15.76 18.29
N VAL A 148 -8.05 -14.99 17.93
CA VAL A 148 -6.70 -15.12 18.49
C VAL A 148 -6.32 -13.81 19.15
N GLU A 149 -5.98 -13.87 20.43
CA GLU A 149 -5.60 -12.71 21.24
C GLU A 149 -4.24 -12.94 21.91
N ARG A 150 -3.33 -11.97 21.83
CA ARG A 150 -2.08 -12.01 22.60
C ARG A 150 -2.30 -11.44 23.99
N LEU A 151 -1.99 -12.22 25.00
CA LEU A 151 -2.09 -11.83 26.40
C LEU A 151 -0.75 -11.33 26.94
N ALA A 152 -0.80 -10.67 28.10
CA ALA A 152 0.41 -10.28 28.82
C ALA A 152 1.29 -11.50 29.16
N GLY A 153 2.62 -11.30 29.17
CA GLY A 153 3.58 -12.37 29.45
C GLY A 153 3.82 -13.34 28.30
N GLY A 154 3.39 -13.01 27.07
CA GLY A 154 3.62 -13.85 25.88
C GLY A 154 2.69 -15.06 25.77
N ARG A 155 1.64 -15.12 26.59
CA ARG A 155 0.56 -16.11 26.44
C ARG A 155 -0.32 -15.77 25.23
N MET A 156 -0.96 -16.78 24.68
CA MET A 156 -1.92 -16.61 23.59
C MET A 156 -3.26 -17.21 23.97
N ARG A 157 -4.33 -16.54 23.59
CA ARG A 157 -5.70 -17.00 23.76
C ARG A 157 -6.26 -17.37 22.40
N LEU A 158 -6.83 -18.56 22.32
CA LEU A 158 -7.59 -19.06 21.17
C LEU A 158 -9.03 -19.26 21.63
N ALA A 159 -10.00 -18.78 20.87
CA ALA A 159 -11.41 -19.01 21.13
C ALA A 159 -12.11 -19.38 19.83
N GLY A 160 -12.83 -20.49 19.83
CA GLY A 160 -13.57 -20.99 18.69
C GLY A 160 -15.00 -21.36 19.06
N PRO A 161 -15.90 -21.50 18.08
CA PRO A 161 -17.30 -21.83 18.32
C PRO A 161 -17.47 -23.29 18.76
N LEU A 162 -18.29 -23.51 19.76
CA LEU A 162 -18.81 -24.84 20.10
C LEU A 162 -20.09 -25.06 19.29
N GLU A 163 -20.06 -26.03 18.38
CA GLU A 163 -21.19 -26.36 17.52
C GLU A 163 -21.79 -27.72 17.90
N GLU A 164 -23.12 -27.79 18.03
CA GLU A 164 -23.91 -29.03 18.18
C GLU A 164 -24.96 -29.00 17.06
N ASP A 165 -25.14 -30.12 16.36
CA ASP A 165 -26.12 -30.28 15.26
C ASP A 165 -26.13 -29.14 14.24
N GLY A 166 -24.95 -28.59 13.94
CA GLY A 166 -24.80 -27.51 12.98
C GLY A 166 -25.12 -26.11 13.53
N ALA A 167 -25.52 -25.94 14.79
CA ALA A 167 -25.76 -24.64 15.42
C ALA A 167 -24.64 -24.28 16.40
N VAL A 168 -24.26 -23.01 16.45
CA VAL A 168 -23.30 -22.52 17.45
C VAL A 168 -24.00 -22.37 18.80
N VAL A 169 -23.73 -23.31 19.70
CA VAL A 169 -24.33 -23.37 21.05
C VAL A 169 -23.47 -22.72 22.12
N GLY A 170 -22.18 -22.52 21.85
CA GLY A 170 -21.24 -22.00 22.83
C GLY A 170 -19.90 -21.56 22.24
N LEU A 171 -18.91 -21.43 23.11
CA LEU A 171 -17.52 -21.23 22.75
C LEU A 171 -16.59 -22.11 23.59
N VAL A 172 -15.50 -22.52 22.99
CA VAL A 172 -14.34 -23.11 23.64
C VAL A 172 -13.21 -22.09 23.61
N GLN A 173 -12.66 -21.75 24.76
CA GLN A 173 -11.52 -20.85 24.89
C GLN A 173 -10.35 -21.60 25.52
N VAL A 174 -9.15 -21.43 24.95
CA VAL A 174 -7.90 -21.99 25.46
C VAL A 174 -6.89 -20.86 25.59
N ASP A 175 -6.42 -20.64 26.80
CA ASP A 175 -5.33 -19.73 27.11
C ASP A 175 -4.05 -20.55 27.19
N LEU A 176 -3.16 -20.39 26.21
CA LEU A 176 -1.93 -21.17 26.06
C LEU A 176 -0.79 -20.60 26.89
N ALA A 177 0.00 -21.49 27.46
CA ALA A 177 1.28 -21.12 28.05
C ALA A 177 2.19 -20.40 27.04
N PRO A 178 3.07 -19.49 27.49
CA PRO A 178 4.01 -18.83 26.60
C PRO A 178 4.89 -19.86 25.87
N ALA A 179 5.11 -19.65 24.58
CA ALA A 179 6.01 -20.51 23.80
C ALA A 179 7.41 -20.55 24.43
N PRO A 180 8.08 -21.71 24.43
CA PRO A 180 9.43 -21.82 24.97
C PRO A 180 10.37 -20.80 24.30
N ALA A 181 11.14 -20.09 25.12
CA ALA A 181 12.02 -19.01 24.68
C ALA A 181 13.18 -19.56 23.83
N ARG A 182 12.98 -19.72 22.52
CA ARG A 182 14.07 -19.92 21.58
C ARG A 182 14.74 -18.57 21.33
N ARG A 183 16.06 -18.50 21.54
CA ARG A 183 16.82 -17.26 21.34
C ARG A 183 16.97 -16.97 19.84
N PRO A 184 16.70 -15.73 19.41
CA PRO A 184 16.93 -15.34 18.02
C PRO A 184 18.41 -15.48 17.66
N PRO A 185 18.76 -15.65 16.39
CA PRO A 185 20.16 -15.73 15.96
C PRO A 185 20.94 -14.50 16.43
N ALA A 186 22.10 -14.75 17.02
CA ALA A 186 22.95 -13.69 17.56
C ALA A 186 23.52 -12.81 16.42
N PRO A 187 23.66 -11.49 16.61
CA PRO A 187 24.19 -10.60 15.56
C PRO A 187 25.71 -10.68 15.39
N TRP A 188 26.45 -11.18 16.40
CA TRP A 188 27.90 -11.13 16.40
C TRP A 188 28.60 -11.92 15.27
N PRO A 189 28.10 -13.06 14.73
CA PRO A 189 28.73 -13.69 13.57
C PRO A 189 28.70 -12.79 12.32
N MET A 190 27.67 -11.99 12.18
CA MET A 190 27.59 -10.99 11.11
C MET A 190 28.63 -9.89 11.29
N LEU A 191 28.80 -9.39 12.51
CA LEU A 191 29.82 -8.40 12.83
C LEU A 191 31.25 -8.93 12.61
N ALA A 192 31.48 -10.21 12.90
CA ALA A 192 32.77 -10.86 12.63
C ALA A 192 33.08 -10.91 11.12
N VAL A 193 32.11 -11.33 10.29
CA VAL A 193 32.25 -11.31 8.82
C VAL A 193 32.52 -9.90 8.32
N ALA A 194 31.77 -8.91 8.78
CA ALA A 194 31.98 -7.51 8.41
C ALA A 194 33.40 -7.03 8.80
N GLY A 195 33.85 -7.36 9.99
CA GLY A 195 35.22 -7.06 10.45
C GLY A 195 36.31 -7.66 9.55
N VAL A 196 36.16 -8.93 9.19
CA VAL A 196 37.12 -9.63 8.29
C VAL A 196 37.13 -8.93 6.90
N LEU A 197 35.97 -8.57 6.34
CA LEU A 197 35.90 -7.90 5.03
C LEU A 197 36.53 -6.50 5.06
N LEU A 198 36.37 -5.75 6.15
CA LEU A 198 37.03 -4.46 6.34
C LEU A 198 38.57 -4.62 6.45
N VAL A 199 39.05 -5.61 7.19
CA VAL A 199 40.46 -5.91 7.30
C VAL A 199 41.04 -6.32 5.93
N LEU A 200 40.38 -7.21 5.21
CA LEU A 200 40.77 -7.59 3.84
C LEU A 200 40.87 -6.38 2.92
N PHE A 201 39.86 -5.51 2.94
CA PHE A 201 39.88 -4.28 2.15
C PHE A 201 41.09 -3.41 2.54
N TRP A 202 41.33 -3.23 3.84
CA TRP A 202 42.44 -2.43 4.36
C TRP A 202 43.82 -2.93 3.91
N PHE A 203 44.02 -4.25 3.81
CA PHE A 203 45.25 -4.86 3.33
C PHE A 203 45.39 -4.84 1.79
N LEU A 204 44.31 -5.00 1.06
CA LEU A 204 44.33 -5.06 -0.41
C LEU A 204 44.32 -3.67 -1.07
N ALA A 205 43.67 -2.70 -0.48
CA ALA A 205 43.52 -1.35 -1.03
C ALA A 205 44.86 -0.63 -1.35
N PRO A 206 45.95 -0.75 -0.59
CA PRO A 206 47.21 -0.08 -0.91
C PRO A 206 47.81 -0.51 -2.26
N ARG A 207 47.53 -1.75 -2.73
CA ARG A 207 48.01 -2.27 -4.02
C ARG A 207 47.37 -1.62 -5.23
N LEU A 208 46.26 -0.87 -5.05
CA LEU A 208 45.47 -0.26 -6.12
C LEU A 208 45.95 1.16 -6.46
N GLY A 209 46.88 1.72 -5.68
CA GLY A 209 47.42 3.08 -5.90
C GLY A 209 46.32 4.18 -5.85
N GLY A 210 46.45 5.20 -6.67
CA GLY A 210 45.51 6.33 -6.73
C GLY A 210 44.24 6.09 -7.59
N ARG A 211 43.92 4.86 -8.01
CA ARG A 211 42.80 4.54 -8.91
C ARG A 211 41.49 4.39 -8.14
N ALA A 212 40.66 5.44 -8.09
CA ALA A 212 39.41 5.47 -7.35
C ALA A 212 38.41 4.37 -7.78
N TRP A 213 38.31 4.09 -9.09
CA TRP A 213 37.43 3.04 -9.62
C TRP A 213 37.81 1.64 -9.11
N ALA A 214 39.11 1.34 -8.97
CA ALA A 214 39.58 0.06 -8.49
C ALA A 214 39.27 -0.16 -7.00
N HIS A 215 39.36 0.90 -6.17
CA HIS A 215 38.90 0.85 -4.77
C HIS A 215 37.39 0.62 -4.67
N GLY A 216 36.61 1.26 -5.56
CA GLY A 216 35.17 1.05 -5.63
C GLY A 216 34.78 -0.39 -6.01
N LEU A 217 35.44 -0.94 -7.04
CA LEU A 217 35.22 -2.34 -7.46
C LEU A 217 35.62 -3.34 -6.36
N LEU A 218 36.77 -3.15 -5.71
CA LEU A 218 37.20 -4.03 -4.61
C LEU A 218 36.21 -3.98 -3.43
N ALA A 219 35.79 -2.78 -3.02
CA ALA A 219 34.82 -2.61 -1.94
C ALA A 219 33.46 -3.24 -2.31
N GLY A 220 32.99 -3.04 -3.54
CA GLY A 220 31.77 -3.65 -4.05
C GLY A 220 31.83 -5.17 -4.11
N ALA A 221 32.93 -5.73 -4.60
CA ALA A 221 33.12 -7.17 -4.68
C ALA A 221 33.17 -7.83 -3.29
N LEU A 222 33.90 -7.25 -2.34
CA LEU A 222 33.95 -7.74 -0.96
C LEU A 222 32.58 -7.64 -0.28
N PHE A 223 31.87 -6.53 -0.46
CA PHE A 223 30.52 -6.36 0.07
C PHE A 223 29.55 -7.40 -0.48
N LEU A 224 29.46 -7.53 -1.81
CA LEU A 224 28.56 -8.49 -2.46
C LEU A 224 28.94 -9.93 -2.12
N GLY A 225 30.23 -10.29 -2.19
CA GLY A 225 30.70 -11.62 -1.84
C GLY A 225 30.36 -12.02 -0.41
N GLY A 226 30.59 -11.12 0.55
CA GLY A 226 30.25 -11.33 1.95
C GLY A 226 28.75 -11.44 2.20
N LEU A 227 27.96 -10.57 1.55
CA LEU A 227 26.50 -10.59 1.67
C LEU A 227 25.90 -11.86 1.07
N LEU A 228 26.36 -12.29 -0.11
CA LEU A 228 25.90 -13.51 -0.78
C LEU A 228 26.26 -14.76 0.01
N ALA A 229 27.50 -14.87 0.50
CA ALA A 229 27.94 -16.00 1.31
C ALA A 229 27.13 -16.09 2.62
N ARG A 230 26.94 -14.97 3.30
CA ARG A 230 26.15 -14.90 4.53
C ARG A 230 24.67 -15.15 4.26
N GLY A 231 24.10 -14.50 3.24
CA GLY A 231 22.71 -14.69 2.86
C GLY A 231 22.39 -16.14 2.50
N ALA A 232 23.26 -16.80 1.74
CA ALA A 232 23.11 -18.23 1.44
C ALA A 232 23.12 -19.12 2.69
N TYR A 233 23.98 -18.81 3.67
CA TYR A 233 23.99 -19.53 4.95
C TYR A 233 22.70 -19.33 5.73
N ASP A 234 22.25 -18.09 5.86
CA ASP A 234 21.04 -17.74 6.62
C ASP A 234 19.77 -18.32 5.97
N ILE A 235 19.68 -18.29 4.64
CA ILE A 235 18.58 -18.92 3.89
C ILE A 235 18.52 -20.42 4.13
N ARG A 236 19.66 -21.12 4.03
CA ARG A 236 19.72 -22.57 4.30
C ARG A 236 19.37 -22.91 5.75
N ARG A 237 19.72 -22.04 6.68
CA ARG A 237 19.34 -22.18 8.09
C ARG A 237 17.84 -21.99 8.25
N LEU A 238 17.26 -20.95 7.67
CA LEU A 238 15.82 -20.67 7.69
C LEU A 238 15.01 -21.85 7.13
N GLU A 239 15.43 -22.41 5.99
CA GLU A 239 14.80 -23.60 5.41
C GLU A 239 14.83 -24.81 6.36
N ARG A 240 15.95 -25.03 7.04
CA ARG A 240 16.07 -26.12 8.03
C ARG A 240 15.16 -25.90 9.22
N ASP A 241 15.17 -24.70 9.78
CA ASP A 241 14.36 -24.31 10.94
C ASP A 241 12.85 -24.46 10.62
N HIS A 242 12.42 -24.11 9.40
CA HIS A 242 11.03 -24.31 8.94
C HIS A 242 10.65 -25.80 8.85
N ARG A 243 11.50 -26.62 8.22
CA ARG A 243 11.24 -28.07 8.10
C ARG A 243 11.22 -28.75 9.47
N GLU A 244 12.09 -28.33 10.38
CA GLU A 244 12.11 -28.83 11.75
C GLU A 244 10.84 -28.45 12.50
N ALA A 245 10.39 -27.18 12.40
CA ALA A 245 9.16 -26.69 12.99
C ALA A 245 7.91 -27.45 12.47
N GLN A 246 7.87 -27.73 11.18
CA GLN A 246 6.79 -28.53 10.56
C GLN A 246 6.78 -29.98 11.08
N ARG A 247 7.93 -30.61 11.21
CA ARG A 247 8.06 -31.97 11.79
C ARG A 247 7.63 -31.98 13.27
N GLU A 248 8.07 -30.99 14.05
CA GLU A 248 7.66 -30.85 15.44
C GLU A 248 6.14 -30.64 15.58
N LEU A 249 5.52 -29.88 14.67
CA LEU A 249 4.05 -29.70 14.65
C LEU A 249 3.31 -31.01 14.38
N SER A 250 3.76 -31.77 13.37
CA SER A 250 3.16 -33.08 13.06
C SER A 250 3.35 -34.11 14.17
N ALA A 251 4.53 -34.14 14.80
CA ALA A 251 4.76 -35.02 15.94
C ALA A 251 3.85 -34.68 17.12
N HIS A 252 3.72 -33.38 17.44
CA HIS A 252 2.83 -32.89 18.49
C HIS A 252 1.36 -33.18 18.17
N ALA A 253 0.91 -33.01 16.93
CA ALA A 253 -0.46 -33.32 16.52
C ALA A 253 -0.77 -34.82 16.72
N ARG A 254 0.12 -35.72 16.34
CA ARG A 254 -0.04 -37.16 16.54
C ARG A 254 -0.09 -37.55 18.02
N GLU A 255 0.75 -36.93 18.86
CA GLU A 255 0.74 -37.13 20.30
C GLU A 255 -0.59 -36.69 20.92
N VAL A 256 -1.05 -35.48 20.58
CA VAL A 256 -2.33 -34.95 21.07
C VAL A 256 -3.50 -35.81 20.60
N MET A 257 -3.50 -36.31 19.36
CA MET A 257 -4.53 -37.24 18.86
C MET A 257 -4.54 -38.56 19.62
N ALA A 258 -3.37 -39.14 19.82
CA ALA A 258 -3.25 -40.39 20.57
C ALA A 258 -3.73 -40.24 22.02
N SER A 259 -3.40 -39.13 22.66
CA SER A 259 -3.86 -38.83 24.02
C SER A 259 -5.37 -38.60 24.07
N THR A 260 -5.89 -37.84 23.09
CA THR A 260 -7.35 -37.62 22.97
C THR A 260 -8.10 -38.93 22.76
N ALA A 261 -7.60 -39.84 21.93
CA ALA A 261 -8.19 -41.15 21.72
C ALA A 261 -8.22 -41.98 23.03
N LYS A 262 -7.13 -41.95 23.81
CA LYS A 262 -7.11 -42.63 25.13
C LYS A 262 -8.12 -42.05 26.10
N LEU A 263 -8.26 -40.73 26.15
CA LEU A 263 -9.23 -40.05 27.01
C LEU A 263 -10.67 -40.37 26.61
N LEU A 264 -10.98 -40.44 25.31
CA LEU A 264 -12.29 -40.86 24.82
C LEU A 264 -12.59 -42.34 25.16
N ALA A 265 -11.62 -43.24 24.96
CA ALA A 265 -11.75 -44.63 25.29
C ALA A 265 -11.98 -44.87 26.80
N ALA A 266 -11.27 -44.09 27.66
CA ALA A 266 -11.47 -44.16 29.13
C ALA A 266 -12.88 -43.71 29.56
N GLN A 267 -13.58 -42.94 28.73
CA GLN A 267 -14.96 -42.51 28.95
C GLN A 267 -16.00 -43.40 28.25
N GLY A 268 -15.58 -44.52 27.64
CA GLY A 268 -16.46 -45.42 26.89
C GLY A 268 -16.99 -44.87 25.58
N LEU A 269 -16.34 -43.81 25.02
CA LEU A 269 -16.73 -43.14 23.78
C LEU A 269 -15.92 -43.68 22.61
N ALA A 270 -16.51 -43.67 21.40
CA ALA A 270 -15.85 -44.18 20.19
C ALA A 270 -14.54 -43.45 19.87
N ALA A 271 -13.46 -44.21 19.61
CA ALA A 271 -12.05 -43.79 19.73
C ALA A 271 -11.40 -43.26 18.45
N GLU A 272 -12.09 -42.81 17.44
CA GLU A 272 -11.44 -42.15 16.30
C GLU A 272 -11.57 -40.62 16.40
N PRO A 273 -10.56 -39.90 16.93
CA PRO A 273 -10.53 -38.47 16.85
C PRO A 273 -9.99 -38.04 15.48
N ALA A 274 -10.89 -37.74 14.55
CA ALA A 274 -10.52 -36.95 13.40
C ALA A 274 -10.30 -35.49 13.86
N LEU A 275 -9.11 -34.93 13.64
CA LEU A 275 -8.89 -33.50 13.81
C LEU A 275 -9.74 -32.79 12.75
N ASP A 276 -10.80 -32.11 13.15
CA ASP A 276 -11.56 -31.26 12.25
C ASP A 276 -10.78 -29.96 12.00
N ALA A 277 -9.73 -30.09 11.18
CA ALA A 277 -8.86 -28.98 10.78
C ALA A 277 -9.62 -27.83 10.11
N ARG A 278 -10.88 -28.05 9.69
CA ARG A 278 -11.69 -27.00 9.06
C ARG A 278 -12.28 -26.02 10.06
N ARG A 279 -12.51 -26.43 11.30
CA ARG A 279 -13.18 -25.61 12.33
C ARG A 279 -12.23 -24.74 13.11
N TRP A 280 -10.99 -25.18 13.32
CA TRP A 280 -9.96 -24.44 14.03
C TRP A 280 -8.84 -23.96 13.09
N ASP A 281 -9.16 -23.71 11.83
CA ASP A 281 -8.22 -23.25 10.84
C ASP A 281 -7.83 -21.80 11.09
N VAL A 282 -6.80 -21.63 11.91
CA VAL A 282 -6.16 -20.33 12.20
C VAL A 282 -5.55 -19.72 10.94
N ASP A 283 -5.30 -20.56 9.90
CA ASP A 283 -4.74 -20.13 8.62
C ASP A 283 -5.78 -19.49 7.69
N ARG A 284 -7.10 -19.64 7.94
CA ARG A 284 -8.15 -18.94 7.17
C ARG A 284 -8.01 -17.43 7.17
N MET A 285 -7.41 -16.85 8.23
CA MET A 285 -7.07 -15.42 8.26
C MET A 285 -5.90 -15.03 7.35
N ARG A 286 -5.01 -15.97 6.98
CA ARG A 286 -3.76 -15.67 6.27
C ARG A 286 -3.55 -16.38 4.93
N ARG A 287 -4.19 -17.55 4.65
CA ARG A 287 -4.30 -18.26 3.34
C ARG A 287 -4.88 -19.68 3.48
N PRO A 288 -5.30 -20.34 2.33
CA PRO A 288 -6.18 -21.49 2.40
C PRO A 288 -5.46 -22.77 2.85
N ARG A 289 -6.09 -23.47 3.79
CA ARG A 289 -5.93 -24.85 4.22
C ARG A 289 -4.71 -25.16 5.09
N GLY A 290 -4.96 -25.72 6.29
CA GLY A 290 -3.97 -26.09 7.28
C GLY A 290 -2.86 -27.03 6.76
N LEU A 291 -1.69 -26.98 7.42
CA LEU A 291 -0.53 -27.83 7.09
C LEU A 291 -0.73 -29.29 7.44
N LEU A 292 -1.71 -29.61 8.28
CA LEU A 292 -2.02 -30.96 8.74
C LEU A 292 -3.28 -31.48 8.07
N ASP A 293 -3.27 -32.77 7.74
CA ASP A 293 -4.47 -33.49 7.33
C ASP A 293 -5.32 -33.93 8.55
N GLU A 294 -6.43 -34.62 8.29
CA GLU A 294 -7.35 -35.13 9.31
C GLU A 294 -6.71 -36.17 10.25
N ARG A 295 -5.54 -36.70 9.88
CA ARG A 295 -4.75 -37.67 10.66
C ARG A 295 -3.58 -37.01 11.42
N GLY A 296 -3.46 -35.70 11.35
CA GLY A 296 -2.34 -34.97 11.96
C GLY A 296 -1.02 -35.10 11.20
N GLU A 297 -1.05 -35.62 9.96
CA GLU A 297 0.12 -35.72 9.10
C GLU A 297 0.31 -34.46 8.27
N LEU A 298 1.57 -34.16 7.92
CA LEU A 298 1.90 -32.99 7.10
C LEU A 298 1.43 -33.18 5.66
N ASP A 299 0.68 -32.23 5.12
CA ASP A 299 0.51 -32.04 3.68
C ASP A 299 1.85 -31.56 3.09
N LEU A 300 2.60 -32.51 2.52
CA LEU A 300 3.96 -32.25 2.01
C LEU A 300 3.98 -31.15 0.94
N ALA A 301 2.95 -31.07 0.08
CA ALA A 301 2.90 -30.08 -0.98
C ALA A 301 2.77 -28.66 -0.41
N ARG A 302 1.97 -28.48 0.64
CA ARG A 302 1.78 -27.21 1.34
C ARG A 302 2.98 -26.85 2.21
N ALA A 303 3.51 -27.82 2.93
CA ALA A 303 4.71 -27.65 3.73
C ALA A 303 5.89 -27.15 2.88
N GLU A 304 6.10 -27.74 1.70
CA GLU A 304 7.10 -27.27 0.75
C GLU A 304 6.78 -25.89 0.12
N ALA A 305 5.51 -25.60 -0.10
CA ALA A 305 5.10 -24.28 -0.60
C ALA A 305 5.40 -23.16 0.39
N GLU A 306 5.22 -23.41 1.70
CA GLU A 306 5.62 -22.47 2.76
C GLU A 306 7.12 -22.26 2.82
N VAL A 307 7.90 -23.35 2.77
CA VAL A 307 9.37 -23.25 2.74
C VAL A 307 9.85 -22.48 1.51
N ARG A 308 9.26 -22.73 0.33
CA ARG A 308 9.58 -21.97 -0.88
C ARG A 308 9.24 -20.49 -0.74
N LYS A 309 8.12 -20.15 -0.11
CA LYS A 309 7.73 -18.76 0.15
C LYS A 309 8.72 -18.08 1.09
N ALA A 310 9.01 -18.70 2.25
CA ALA A 310 9.97 -18.16 3.21
C ALA A 310 11.36 -17.97 2.58
N ARG A 311 11.79 -18.88 1.72
CA ARG A 311 13.00 -18.73 0.92
C ARG A 311 12.91 -17.53 -0.03
N GLY A 312 11.79 -17.35 -0.73
CA GLY A 312 11.57 -16.22 -1.64
C GLY A 312 11.67 -14.89 -0.92
N ASP A 313 11.02 -14.77 0.23
CA ASP A 313 11.02 -13.58 1.08
C ASP A 313 12.45 -13.29 1.61
N ALA A 314 13.18 -14.32 2.03
CA ALA A 314 14.56 -14.19 2.46
C ALA A 314 15.52 -13.77 1.33
N VAL A 315 15.36 -14.32 0.12
CA VAL A 315 16.11 -13.89 -1.08
C VAL A 315 15.79 -12.42 -1.39
N GLY A 316 14.53 -12.03 -1.34
CA GLY A 316 14.12 -10.63 -1.52
C GLY A 316 14.78 -9.68 -0.52
N ALA A 317 14.86 -10.07 0.75
CA ALA A 317 15.55 -9.31 1.78
C ALA A 317 17.06 -9.17 1.51
N VAL A 318 17.72 -10.24 1.05
CA VAL A 318 19.15 -10.20 0.68
C VAL A 318 19.39 -9.30 -0.53
N VAL A 319 18.52 -9.33 -1.54
CA VAL A 319 18.60 -8.45 -2.71
C VAL A 319 18.40 -6.99 -2.31
N ALA A 320 17.39 -6.69 -1.49
CA ALA A 320 17.15 -5.34 -0.98
C ALA A 320 18.36 -4.83 -0.17
N ALA A 321 18.93 -5.68 0.68
CA ALA A 321 20.14 -5.38 1.44
C ALA A 321 21.35 -5.10 0.53
N ALA A 322 21.50 -5.87 -0.57
CA ALA A 322 22.54 -5.64 -1.57
C ALA A 322 22.38 -4.26 -2.24
N LEU A 323 21.19 -3.93 -2.67
CA LEU A 323 20.92 -2.63 -3.31
C LEU A 323 21.16 -1.45 -2.36
N LEU A 324 20.70 -1.53 -1.12
CA LEU A 324 20.95 -0.50 -0.10
C LEU A 324 22.44 -0.34 0.20
N GLY A 325 23.18 -1.42 0.35
CA GLY A 325 24.61 -1.37 0.61
C GLY A 325 25.40 -0.83 -0.58
N LEU A 326 25.07 -1.21 -1.82
CA LEU A 326 25.67 -0.64 -3.02
C LEU A 326 25.37 0.85 -3.17
N LEU A 327 24.15 1.29 -2.87
CA LEU A 327 23.79 2.69 -2.84
C LEU A 327 24.62 3.47 -1.81
N ALA A 328 24.74 2.94 -0.59
CA ALA A 328 25.57 3.53 0.47
C ALA A 328 27.04 3.64 0.04
N LEU A 329 27.60 2.58 -0.57
CA LEU A 329 28.95 2.57 -1.11
C LEU A 329 29.13 3.61 -2.23
N ALA A 330 28.17 3.73 -3.14
CA ALA A 330 28.17 4.71 -4.22
C ALA A 330 28.11 6.15 -3.68
N LEU A 331 27.24 6.43 -2.71
CA LEU A 331 27.10 7.76 -2.08
C LEU A 331 28.40 8.20 -1.37
N VAL A 332 29.01 7.31 -0.60
CA VAL A 332 30.30 7.60 0.06
C VAL A 332 31.42 7.61 -0.96
N GLY A 333 31.46 6.64 -1.86
CA GLY A 333 32.45 6.49 -2.92
C GLY A 333 32.50 7.70 -3.88
N SER A 334 31.35 8.26 -4.28
CA SER A 334 31.26 9.46 -5.12
C SER A 334 31.71 10.74 -4.41
N GLY A 335 31.78 10.73 -3.08
CA GLY A 335 32.07 11.91 -2.25
C GLY A 335 30.92 12.89 -2.13
N LEU A 336 29.74 12.51 -2.53
CA LEU A 336 28.53 13.32 -2.45
C LEU A 336 28.24 13.73 -1.00
N LEU A 337 28.32 12.79 -0.05
CA LEU A 337 28.15 13.09 1.38
C LEU A 337 29.16 14.11 1.90
N ARG A 338 30.43 14.05 1.46
CA ARG A 338 31.45 15.02 1.84
C ARG A 338 31.20 16.38 1.21
N ARG A 339 30.74 16.43 -0.05
CA ARG A 339 30.35 17.69 -0.71
C ARG A 339 29.16 18.31 0.00
N PHE A 340 28.15 17.51 0.33
CA PHE A 340 26.98 17.95 1.07
C PHE A 340 27.34 18.44 2.48
N GLY A 341 28.15 17.69 3.23
CA GLY A 341 28.61 18.10 4.56
C GLY A 341 29.41 19.41 4.53
N ARG A 342 30.28 19.60 3.51
CA ARG A 342 30.99 20.86 3.31
C ARG A 342 30.05 22.03 2.98
N ALA A 343 29.06 21.79 2.10
CA ALA A 343 28.04 22.78 1.77
C ALA A 343 27.24 23.20 3.01
N LEU A 344 26.86 22.23 3.87
CA LEU A 344 26.17 22.50 5.13
C LEU A 344 27.02 23.40 6.08
N VAL A 345 28.33 23.14 6.19
CA VAL A 345 29.21 23.91 7.04
C VAL A 345 29.44 25.33 6.46
N VAL A 346 29.72 25.44 5.16
CA VAL A 346 29.97 26.71 4.46
C VAL A 346 28.73 27.60 4.48
N HIS A 347 27.54 27.03 4.24
CA HIS A 347 26.28 27.77 4.15
C HIS A 347 25.40 27.59 5.39
N ARG A 348 26.01 27.35 6.57
CA ARG A 348 25.28 27.05 7.82
C ARG A 348 24.20 28.06 8.19
N GLN A 349 24.43 29.35 7.90
CA GLN A 349 23.43 30.39 8.19
C GLN A 349 22.20 30.24 7.30
N ALA A 350 22.38 30.07 5.98
CA ALA A 350 21.29 29.86 5.05
C ALA A 350 20.47 28.62 5.45
N TYR A 351 21.14 27.49 5.75
CA TYR A 351 20.46 26.27 6.18
C TYR A 351 19.69 26.43 7.49
N ARG A 352 20.13 27.24 8.44
CA ARG A 352 19.38 27.51 9.67
C ARG A 352 18.03 28.18 9.38
N TYR A 353 17.98 29.13 8.44
CA TYR A 353 16.71 29.79 8.08
C TYR A 353 15.76 28.90 7.30
N ILE A 354 16.28 28.06 6.43
CA ILE A 354 15.42 27.14 5.62
C ILE A 354 15.13 25.82 6.34
N ALA A 355 15.86 25.46 7.42
CA ALA A 355 15.70 24.18 8.11
C ALA A 355 14.26 23.89 8.60
N PRO A 356 13.52 24.84 9.20
CA PRO A 356 12.14 24.57 9.61
C PRO A 356 11.24 24.24 8.42
N ALA A 357 11.37 24.95 7.30
CA ALA A 357 10.63 24.69 6.09
C ALA A 357 11.01 23.34 5.47
N MET A 358 12.30 23.02 5.42
CA MET A 358 12.80 21.72 4.93
C MET A 358 12.31 20.57 5.81
N LEU A 359 12.35 20.74 7.14
CA LEU A 359 11.83 19.74 8.07
C LEU A 359 10.33 19.51 7.85
N GLY A 360 9.56 20.60 7.77
CA GLY A 360 8.12 20.54 7.47
C GLY A 360 7.85 19.81 6.15
N THR A 361 8.56 20.16 5.09
CA THR A 361 8.44 19.50 3.79
C THR A 361 8.82 18.00 3.86
N THR A 362 9.90 17.67 4.59
CA THR A 362 10.34 16.29 4.74
C THR A 362 9.27 15.44 5.46
N VAL A 363 8.72 15.96 6.55
CA VAL A 363 7.74 15.22 7.37
C VAL A 363 6.36 15.20 6.72
N LEU A 364 5.89 16.33 6.15
CA LEU A 364 4.52 16.43 5.66
C LEU A 364 4.36 16.02 4.18
N VAL A 365 5.43 16.06 3.39
CA VAL A 365 5.37 15.74 1.96
C VAL A 365 6.17 14.48 1.65
N PHE A 366 7.48 14.46 1.95
CA PHE A 366 8.32 13.33 1.55
C PHE A 366 8.02 12.03 2.31
N PHE A 367 7.72 12.11 3.62
CA PHE A 367 7.40 10.90 4.39
C PHE A 367 6.12 10.22 3.89
N PRO A 368 4.96 10.90 3.75
CA PRO A 368 3.75 10.27 3.20
C PRO A 368 3.95 9.77 1.77
N PHE A 369 4.72 10.48 0.96
CA PHE A 369 5.04 10.10 -0.41
C PHE A 369 5.85 8.79 -0.46
N ILE A 370 6.94 8.69 0.31
CA ILE A 370 7.76 7.47 0.40
C ILE A 370 6.93 6.30 0.98
N TYR A 371 6.11 6.59 2.00
CA TYR A 371 5.19 5.60 2.56
C TYR A 371 4.18 5.10 1.52
N GLY A 372 3.62 6.00 0.71
CA GLY A 372 2.74 5.64 -0.40
C GLY A 372 3.42 4.74 -1.44
N ILE A 373 4.67 5.05 -1.80
CA ILE A 373 5.46 4.17 -2.67
C ILE A 373 5.69 2.80 -2.02
N ALA A 374 6.04 2.74 -0.73
CA ALA A 374 6.20 1.46 -0.03
C ALA A 374 4.88 0.66 0.01
N LEU A 375 3.75 1.34 0.24
CA LEU A 375 2.42 0.74 0.24
C LEU A 375 2.05 0.13 -1.12
N SER A 376 2.53 0.70 -2.22
CA SER A 376 2.27 0.23 -3.60
C SER A 376 2.79 -1.18 -3.88
N PHE A 377 3.78 -1.66 -3.11
CA PHE A 377 4.33 -3.01 -3.19
C PHE A 377 3.62 -4.01 -2.28
N THR A 378 2.49 -3.64 -1.69
CA THR A 378 1.77 -4.47 -0.72
C THR A 378 0.36 -4.82 -1.19
N SER A 379 -0.24 -5.85 -0.57
CA SER A 379 -1.66 -6.22 -0.72
C SER A 379 -2.58 -5.49 0.29
N SER A 380 -2.16 -4.32 0.79
CA SER A 380 -2.90 -3.59 1.81
C SER A 380 -4.32 -3.22 1.35
N ASN A 381 -5.29 -3.54 2.20
CA ASN A 381 -6.71 -3.24 2.01
C ASN A 381 -7.39 -3.04 3.38
N ILE A 382 -8.69 -2.75 3.40
CA ILE A 382 -9.44 -2.49 4.64
C ILE A 382 -9.43 -3.68 5.62
N TYR A 383 -9.32 -4.90 5.12
CA TYR A 383 -9.39 -6.12 5.93
C TYR A 383 -8.06 -6.47 6.61
N ASN A 384 -6.95 -5.86 6.18
CA ASN A 384 -5.60 -6.15 6.69
C ASN A 384 -4.83 -4.91 7.18
N THR A 385 -5.54 -3.82 7.51
CA THR A 385 -4.94 -2.54 7.92
C THR A 385 -4.06 -2.60 9.17
N GLY A 386 -4.25 -3.62 10.03
CA GLY A 386 -3.44 -3.82 11.25
C GLY A 386 -2.16 -4.65 11.02
N ALA A 387 -1.95 -5.21 9.85
CA ALA A 387 -0.77 -6.03 9.58
C ALA A 387 0.43 -5.16 9.18
N PRO A 388 1.66 -5.51 9.61
CA PRO A 388 2.86 -4.77 9.22
C PRO A 388 3.11 -4.89 7.71
N LEU A 389 3.68 -3.85 7.09
CA LEU A 389 3.94 -3.80 5.64
C LEU A 389 4.76 -4.99 5.13
N SER A 390 5.64 -5.53 5.97
CA SER A 390 6.47 -6.70 5.63
C SER A 390 5.65 -7.97 5.40
N GLU A 391 4.54 -8.15 6.09
CA GLU A 391 3.63 -9.29 5.91
C GLU A 391 2.74 -9.14 4.67
N LEU A 392 2.45 -7.88 4.31
CA LEU A 392 1.60 -7.55 3.17
C LEU A 392 2.38 -7.42 1.85
N TRP A 393 3.70 -7.60 1.88
CA TRP A 393 4.57 -7.37 0.74
C TRP A 393 4.29 -8.35 -0.41
N THR A 394 3.93 -7.81 -1.57
CA THR A 394 3.65 -8.57 -2.81
C THR A 394 4.60 -8.23 -3.97
N GLY A 395 5.60 -7.40 -3.71
CA GLY A 395 6.53 -6.94 -4.73
C GLY A 395 5.83 -6.17 -5.87
N PHE A 396 6.21 -6.43 -7.09
CA PHE A 396 5.66 -5.74 -8.28
C PHE A 396 4.29 -6.25 -8.76
N ARG A 397 3.60 -7.09 -8.00
CA ARG A 397 2.35 -7.71 -8.43
C ARG A 397 1.28 -6.69 -8.82
N ASN A 398 1.09 -5.63 -8.03
CA ASN A 398 0.11 -4.59 -8.34
C ASN A 398 0.43 -3.90 -9.67
N TYR A 399 1.69 -3.56 -9.90
CA TYR A 399 2.15 -2.94 -11.15
C TYR A 399 1.93 -3.88 -12.34
N TRP A 400 2.28 -5.16 -12.17
CA TRP A 400 2.05 -6.15 -13.21
C TRP A 400 0.58 -6.28 -13.55
N THR A 401 -0.30 -6.38 -12.55
CA THR A 401 -1.75 -6.48 -12.74
C THR A 401 -2.30 -5.26 -13.48
N ILE A 402 -1.83 -4.04 -13.16
CA ILE A 402 -2.27 -2.81 -13.83
C ILE A 402 -1.77 -2.77 -15.28
N LEU A 403 -0.50 -3.06 -15.51
CA LEU A 403 0.16 -2.85 -16.80
C LEU A 403 0.02 -4.03 -17.78
N SER A 404 -0.31 -5.24 -17.31
CA SER A 404 -0.53 -6.41 -18.18
C SER A 404 -1.97 -6.58 -18.66
N ASP A 405 -2.91 -5.78 -18.14
CA ASP A 405 -4.31 -5.83 -18.59
C ASP A 405 -4.52 -5.02 -19.88
N PHE A 406 -4.34 -5.67 -21.02
CA PHE A 406 -4.62 -5.09 -22.34
C PHE A 406 -6.07 -5.25 -22.79
N GLY A 407 -6.98 -5.68 -21.91
CA GLY A 407 -8.38 -5.92 -22.20
C GLY A 407 -9.21 -4.64 -22.32
N ILE A 408 -8.88 -3.74 -23.25
CA ILE A 408 -9.56 -2.45 -23.49
C ILE A 408 -10.99 -2.65 -24.02
N ALA A 409 -11.21 -3.67 -24.82
CA ALA A 409 -12.52 -4.00 -25.38
C ALA A 409 -12.70 -5.52 -25.50
N ARG A 410 -13.96 -5.97 -25.37
CA ARG A 410 -14.35 -7.37 -25.57
C ARG A 410 -15.48 -7.42 -26.60
N ARG A 411 -15.56 -8.49 -27.38
CA ARG A 411 -16.71 -8.75 -28.23
C ARG A 411 -17.82 -9.38 -27.38
N GLY A 412 -18.98 -8.78 -27.38
CA GLY A 412 -20.19 -9.35 -26.78
C GLY A 412 -20.70 -10.56 -27.56
N ALA A 413 -21.66 -11.30 -27.00
CA ALA A 413 -22.30 -12.44 -27.65
C ALA A 413 -23.05 -12.05 -28.94
N ASP A 414 -23.45 -10.80 -29.04
CA ASP A 414 -24.10 -10.13 -30.19
C ASP A 414 -23.12 -9.59 -31.24
N GLY A 415 -21.79 -9.80 -31.05
CA GLY A 415 -20.75 -9.28 -31.91
C GLY A 415 -20.41 -7.80 -31.67
N ALA A 416 -21.13 -7.08 -30.83
CA ALA A 416 -20.87 -5.69 -30.49
C ALA A 416 -19.60 -5.56 -29.65
N LEU A 417 -18.87 -4.44 -29.83
CA LEU A 417 -17.70 -4.10 -29.02
C LEU A 417 -18.15 -3.52 -27.68
N ILE A 418 -17.88 -4.23 -26.60
CA ILE A 418 -18.10 -3.74 -25.23
C ILE A 418 -16.76 -3.16 -24.74
N TRP A 419 -16.75 -1.86 -24.50
CA TRP A 419 -15.59 -1.15 -24.00
C TRP A 419 -15.42 -1.35 -22.49
N ASN A 420 -14.19 -1.69 -22.06
CA ASN A 420 -13.81 -1.70 -20.66
C ASN A 420 -13.23 -0.34 -20.28
N TYR A 421 -14.12 0.59 -19.97
CA TYR A 421 -13.74 1.97 -19.61
C TYR A 421 -12.88 2.07 -18.34
N LEU A 422 -12.92 1.07 -17.46
CA LEU A 422 -12.11 1.03 -16.24
C LEU A 422 -10.71 0.44 -16.46
N ASN A 423 -10.38 0.02 -17.69
CA ASN A 423 -9.05 -0.44 -18.04
C ASN A 423 -8.03 0.71 -17.94
N PHE A 424 -6.80 0.41 -17.46
CA PHE A 424 -5.74 1.40 -17.29
C PHE A 424 -5.43 2.18 -18.57
N TYR A 425 -5.31 1.49 -19.69
CA TYR A 425 -4.93 2.12 -20.97
C TYR A 425 -6.03 3.01 -21.55
N TRP A 426 -7.30 2.63 -21.36
CA TRP A 426 -8.41 3.52 -21.69
C TRP A 426 -8.37 4.79 -20.85
N THR A 427 -8.28 4.63 -19.53
CA THR A 427 -8.25 5.76 -18.59
C THR A 427 -7.03 6.65 -18.83
N PHE A 428 -5.88 6.06 -19.16
CA PHE A 428 -4.68 6.82 -19.54
C PHE A 428 -4.90 7.62 -20.81
N LEU A 429 -5.40 6.99 -21.88
CA LEU A 429 -5.70 7.66 -23.15
C LEU A 429 -6.69 8.81 -22.94
N PHE A 430 -7.77 8.55 -22.19
CA PHE A 430 -8.75 9.57 -21.88
C PHE A 430 -8.13 10.73 -21.07
N THR A 431 -7.26 10.43 -20.09
CA THR A 431 -6.54 11.45 -19.30
C THR A 431 -5.67 12.33 -20.22
N VAL A 432 -5.00 11.74 -21.21
CA VAL A 432 -4.19 12.49 -22.18
C VAL A 432 -5.08 13.37 -23.06
N ILE A 433 -6.16 12.83 -23.61
CA ILE A 433 -7.12 13.60 -24.45
C ILE A 433 -7.72 14.75 -23.61
N TRP A 434 -8.17 14.46 -22.40
CA TRP A 434 -8.67 15.44 -21.43
C TRP A 434 -7.67 16.58 -21.23
N THR A 435 -6.41 16.23 -20.95
CA THR A 435 -5.36 17.20 -20.66
C THR A 435 -5.05 18.07 -21.89
N ILE A 436 -4.83 17.46 -23.04
CA ILE A 436 -4.52 18.20 -24.28
C ILE A 436 -5.65 19.15 -24.64
N THR A 437 -6.88 18.66 -24.63
CA THR A 437 -8.05 19.46 -25.03
C THR A 437 -8.27 20.66 -24.11
N ASN A 438 -8.18 20.43 -22.77
CA ASN A 438 -8.36 21.52 -21.81
C ASN A 438 -7.23 22.55 -21.88
N VAL A 439 -5.98 22.12 -21.98
CA VAL A 439 -4.84 23.05 -22.07
C VAL A 439 -4.92 23.85 -23.38
N THR A 440 -5.23 23.19 -24.49
CA THR A 440 -5.42 23.87 -25.79
C THR A 440 -6.55 24.89 -25.72
N PHE A 441 -7.69 24.51 -25.14
CA PHE A 441 -8.82 25.42 -24.93
C PHE A 441 -8.40 26.62 -24.04
N GLY A 442 -7.77 26.35 -22.88
CA GLY A 442 -7.34 27.39 -21.95
C GLY A 442 -6.34 28.37 -22.57
N VAL A 443 -5.34 27.86 -23.31
CA VAL A 443 -4.34 28.70 -24.01
C VAL A 443 -5.01 29.52 -25.10
N THR A 444 -5.80 28.89 -25.96
CA THR A 444 -6.42 29.56 -27.12
C THR A 444 -7.40 30.61 -26.67
N PHE A 445 -8.33 30.25 -25.79
CA PHE A 445 -9.37 31.14 -25.31
C PHE A 445 -8.78 32.26 -24.41
N GLY A 446 -7.85 31.90 -23.52
CA GLY A 446 -7.15 32.88 -22.67
C GLY A 446 -6.33 33.87 -23.48
N LEU A 447 -5.59 33.42 -24.52
CA LEU A 447 -4.84 34.31 -25.41
C LEU A 447 -5.75 35.23 -26.24
N LEU A 448 -6.85 34.70 -26.77
CA LEU A 448 -7.84 35.51 -27.51
C LEU A 448 -8.37 36.64 -26.63
N LEU A 449 -8.79 36.32 -25.40
CA LEU A 449 -9.27 37.34 -24.47
C LEU A 449 -8.18 38.34 -24.07
N ALA A 450 -6.94 37.87 -23.90
CA ALA A 450 -5.81 38.75 -23.59
C ALA A 450 -5.54 39.73 -24.75
N LEU A 451 -5.62 39.28 -26.01
CA LEU A 451 -5.46 40.14 -27.19
C LEU A 451 -6.56 41.20 -27.22
N VAL A 452 -7.83 40.84 -26.97
CA VAL A 452 -8.94 41.79 -26.88
C VAL A 452 -8.71 42.80 -25.76
N LEU A 453 -8.33 42.33 -24.58
CA LEU A 453 -8.05 43.20 -23.42
C LEU A 453 -6.80 44.08 -23.62
N ASN A 454 -5.90 43.73 -24.51
CA ASN A 454 -4.71 44.53 -24.82
C ASN A 454 -4.96 45.62 -25.86
N THR A 455 -6.15 45.67 -26.48
CA THR A 455 -6.51 46.67 -27.48
C THR A 455 -6.45 48.07 -26.88
N ARG A 456 -5.77 49.00 -27.55
CA ARG A 456 -5.69 50.44 -27.15
C ARG A 456 -7.08 51.07 -27.26
N GLY A 457 -7.52 51.84 -26.26
CA GLY A 457 -8.77 52.56 -26.25
C GLY A 457 -9.99 51.73 -25.84
N LEU A 458 -9.84 50.51 -25.36
CA LEU A 458 -10.93 49.69 -24.85
C LEU A 458 -11.54 50.34 -23.58
N ALA A 459 -12.82 50.81 -23.74
CA ALA A 459 -13.55 51.38 -22.62
C ALA A 459 -13.82 50.32 -21.53
N PHE A 460 -13.87 50.72 -20.28
CA PHE A 460 -14.15 49.85 -19.12
C PHE A 460 -13.19 48.65 -18.97
N ARG A 461 -12.00 48.69 -19.55
CA ARG A 461 -11.00 47.62 -19.48
C ARG A 461 -10.76 47.03 -18.07
N PRO A 462 -10.68 47.84 -16.99
CA PRO A 462 -10.51 47.27 -15.62
C PRO A 462 -11.72 46.41 -15.22
N ILE A 463 -12.94 46.79 -15.59
CA ILE A 463 -14.16 46.04 -15.25
C ILE A 463 -14.15 44.68 -15.96
N TYR A 464 -13.86 44.65 -17.26
CA TYR A 464 -13.78 43.38 -18.00
C TYR A 464 -12.69 42.45 -17.42
N ARG A 465 -11.52 43.02 -17.01
CA ARG A 465 -10.48 42.24 -16.39
C ARG A 465 -10.93 41.59 -15.09
N VAL A 466 -11.61 42.33 -14.21
CA VAL A 466 -12.14 41.80 -12.95
C VAL A 466 -13.18 40.72 -13.20
N LEU A 467 -14.13 40.96 -14.10
CA LEU A 467 -15.20 39.99 -14.44
C LEU A 467 -14.61 38.68 -15.02
N LEU A 468 -13.62 38.78 -15.89
CA LEU A 468 -13.00 37.62 -16.52
C LEU A 468 -12.07 36.83 -15.58
N ILE A 469 -11.59 37.43 -14.49
CA ILE A 469 -10.79 36.72 -13.45
C ILE A 469 -11.70 36.04 -12.42
N LEU A 470 -12.95 36.49 -12.28
CA LEU A 470 -13.90 35.99 -11.28
C LEU A 470 -14.06 34.45 -11.27
N PRO A 471 -14.15 33.76 -12.41
CA PRO A 471 -14.26 32.30 -12.42
C PRO A 471 -13.11 31.61 -11.68
N TRP A 472 -11.89 32.09 -11.83
CA TRP A 472 -10.70 31.50 -11.19
C TRP A 472 -10.64 31.79 -9.67
N ALA A 473 -11.27 32.86 -9.22
CA ALA A 473 -11.37 33.21 -7.80
C ALA A 473 -12.41 32.36 -7.04
N MET A 474 -13.31 31.69 -7.75
CA MET A 474 -14.34 30.84 -7.13
C MET A 474 -13.77 29.47 -6.72
N PRO A 475 -14.20 28.91 -5.57
CA PRO A 475 -13.81 27.56 -5.20
C PRO A 475 -14.27 26.54 -6.26
N ASN A 476 -13.32 25.81 -6.86
CA ASN A 476 -13.59 24.91 -7.99
C ASN A 476 -14.58 23.78 -7.67
N TYR A 477 -14.62 23.27 -6.43
CA TYR A 477 -15.61 22.25 -6.04
C TYR A 477 -17.05 22.79 -6.00
N ILE A 478 -17.26 24.03 -5.56
CA ILE A 478 -18.59 24.68 -5.58
C ILE A 478 -19.03 24.91 -7.03
N THR A 479 -18.12 25.48 -7.82
CA THR A 479 -18.37 25.72 -9.25
C THR A 479 -18.69 24.42 -9.99
N ALA A 480 -17.96 23.33 -9.72
CA ALA A 480 -18.22 22.03 -10.32
C ALA A 480 -19.66 21.54 -10.05
N LEU A 481 -20.13 21.68 -8.80
CA LEU A 481 -21.49 21.26 -8.43
C LEU A 481 -22.57 22.17 -9.06
N ILE A 482 -22.31 23.47 -9.15
CA ILE A 482 -23.23 24.42 -9.85
C ILE A 482 -23.35 24.02 -11.33
N TRP A 483 -22.21 23.80 -12.01
CA TRP A 483 -22.20 23.40 -13.41
C TRP A 483 -22.88 22.04 -13.64
N LYS A 484 -22.70 21.07 -12.74
CA LYS A 484 -23.44 19.80 -12.78
C LYS A 484 -24.95 20.04 -12.76
N GLY A 485 -25.41 20.92 -11.88
CA GLY A 485 -26.83 21.32 -11.82
C GLY A 485 -27.29 22.02 -13.10
N MET A 486 -26.45 22.89 -13.69
CA MET A 486 -26.76 23.58 -14.95
C MET A 486 -26.93 22.62 -16.14
N PHE A 487 -26.20 21.51 -16.15
CA PHE A 487 -26.28 20.44 -17.16
C PHE A 487 -27.27 19.33 -16.81
N HIS A 488 -28.09 19.51 -15.78
CA HIS A 488 -29.12 18.50 -15.46
C HIS A 488 -30.13 18.34 -16.58
N SER A 489 -30.48 17.11 -16.95
CA SER A 489 -31.32 16.82 -18.13
C SER A 489 -32.71 17.45 -18.06
N GLN A 490 -33.34 17.48 -16.87
CA GLN A 490 -34.72 17.94 -16.68
C GLN A 490 -34.82 19.41 -16.28
N PHE A 491 -34.00 19.87 -15.34
CA PHE A 491 -34.13 21.23 -14.77
C PHE A 491 -32.87 22.10 -14.99
N GLY A 492 -31.90 21.62 -15.77
CA GLY A 492 -30.68 22.37 -16.04
C GLY A 492 -30.91 23.55 -16.97
N VAL A 493 -30.36 24.73 -16.60
CA VAL A 493 -30.50 25.96 -17.39
C VAL A 493 -29.97 25.80 -18.81
N VAL A 494 -28.98 24.96 -19.06
CA VAL A 494 -28.41 24.72 -20.40
C VAL A 494 -29.49 24.15 -21.32
N ASN A 495 -30.25 23.14 -20.89
CA ASN A 495 -31.36 22.60 -21.68
C ASN A 495 -32.50 23.57 -21.86
N HIS A 496 -32.78 24.44 -20.88
CA HIS A 496 -33.79 25.51 -21.05
C HIS A 496 -33.37 26.50 -22.15
N VAL A 497 -32.10 26.90 -22.19
CA VAL A 497 -31.58 27.79 -23.25
C VAL A 497 -31.60 27.08 -24.61
N LEU A 498 -31.23 25.80 -24.68
CA LEU A 498 -31.31 25.02 -25.92
C LEU A 498 -32.77 24.90 -26.44
N ALA A 499 -33.72 24.68 -25.54
CA ALA A 499 -35.13 24.62 -25.89
C ALA A 499 -35.66 25.95 -26.49
N MET A 500 -35.15 27.12 -26.04
CA MET A 500 -35.49 28.42 -26.61
C MET A 500 -35.06 28.57 -28.07
N VAL A 501 -34.03 27.83 -28.51
CA VAL A 501 -33.58 27.82 -29.91
C VAL A 501 -34.06 26.58 -30.67
N GLY A 502 -35.01 25.82 -30.10
CA GLY A 502 -35.67 24.69 -30.76
C GLY A 502 -34.88 23.39 -30.73
N VAL A 503 -33.85 23.27 -29.85
CA VAL A 503 -33.09 22.03 -29.67
C VAL A 503 -33.71 21.20 -28.55
N GLU A 504 -33.92 19.90 -28.81
CA GLU A 504 -34.44 18.98 -27.80
C GLU A 504 -33.50 18.87 -26.58
N PRO A 505 -34.03 18.64 -25.37
CA PRO A 505 -33.24 18.47 -24.17
C PRO A 505 -32.25 17.32 -24.31
N ILE A 506 -31.00 17.57 -23.98
CA ILE A 506 -29.88 16.58 -24.05
C ILE A 506 -29.69 15.94 -22.69
N SER A 507 -29.56 14.60 -22.67
CA SER A 507 -29.09 13.85 -21.51
C SER A 507 -27.56 13.87 -21.46
N TRP A 508 -27.02 14.90 -20.82
CA TRP A 508 -25.59 15.23 -20.89
C TRP A 508 -24.66 14.16 -20.35
N PHE A 509 -25.12 13.27 -19.44
CA PHE A 509 -24.29 12.26 -18.78
C PHE A 509 -24.49 10.83 -19.32
N ASP A 510 -25.32 10.65 -20.36
CA ASP A 510 -25.65 9.32 -20.90
C ASP A 510 -24.66 8.85 -21.98
N THR A 511 -23.91 9.76 -22.59
CA THR A 511 -22.88 9.40 -23.57
C THR A 511 -21.49 9.89 -23.15
N PRO A 512 -20.41 9.19 -23.52
CA PRO A 512 -19.03 9.61 -23.20
C PRO A 512 -18.69 11.00 -23.74
N PHE A 513 -19.21 11.33 -24.95
CA PHE A 513 -18.92 12.60 -25.61
C PHE A 513 -19.61 13.78 -24.91
N THR A 514 -20.91 13.68 -24.59
CA THR A 514 -21.63 14.75 -23.90
C THR A 514 -21.11 14.96 -22.48
N SER A 515 -20.79 13.88 -21.77
CA SER A 515 -20.15 13.93 -20.45
C SER A 515 -18.76 14.62 -20.51
N PHE A 516 -17.98 14.30 -21.55
CA PHE A 516 -16.70 14.98 -21.78
C PHE A 516 -16.88 16.48 -22.03
N LEU A 517 -17.87 16.88 -22.86
CA LEU A 517 -18.17 18.29 -23.13
C LEU A 517 -18.59 19.06 -21.88
N THR A 518 -19.41 18.45 -20.99
CA THR A 518 -19.79 19.11 -19.72
C THR A 518 -18.59 19.33 -18.83
N ALA A 519 -17.69 18.34 -18.70
CA ALA A 519 -16.47 18.47 -17.94
C ALA A 519 -15.53 19.52 -18.56
N LEU A 520 -15.38 19.52 -19.90
CA LEU A 520 -14.55 20.48 -20.64
C LEU A 520 -15.08 21.92 -20.48
N ALA A 521 -16.39 22.14 -20.60
CA ALA A 521 -17.00 23.45 -20.40
C ALA A 521 -16.78 23.96 -18.98
N THR A 522 -16.97 23.09 -17.98
CA THR A 522 -16.76 23.44 -16.57
C THR A 522 -15.29 23.80 -16.30
N ASN A 523 -14.36 22.95 -16.72
CA ASN A 523 -12.93 23.19 -16.47
C ASN A 523 -12.40 24.36 -17.31
N GLY A 524 -12.85 24.47 -18.55
CA GLY A 524 -12.51 25.60 -19.42
C GLY A 524 -12.91 26.94 -18.82
N TRP A 525 -14.12 27.03 -18.25
CA TRP A 525 -14.59 28.20 -17.51
C TRP A 525 -13.69 28.56 -16.33
N LEU A 526 -13.22 27.58 -15.58
CA LEU A 526 -12.36 27.80 -14.42
C LEU A 526 -10.89 28.10 -14.78
N SER A 527 -10.40 27.57 -15.90
CA SER A 527 -8.95 27.58 -16.21
C SER A 527 -8.52 28.69 -17.17
N PHE A 528 -9.41 29.19 -18.06
CA PHE A 528 -9.02 30.20 -19.04
C PHE A 528 -8.46 31.50 -18.42
N PRO A 529 -8.94 31.98 -17.22
CA PRO A 529 -8.46 33.25 -16.68
C PRO A 529 -6.97 33.22 -16.34
N PHE A 530 -6.45 32.08 -15.91
CA PHE A 530 -5.02 31.91 -15.65
C PHE A 530 -4.19 32.17 -16.92
N MET A 531 -4.54 31.51 -18.02
CA MET A 531 -3.86 31.73 -19.31
C MET A 531 -4.07 33.13 -19.87
N MET A 532 -5.24 33.73 -19.65
CA MET A 532 -5.52 35.11 -20.01
C MET A 532 -4.61 36.09 -19.28
N VAL A 533 -4.45 35.93 -17.96
CA VAL A 533 -3.61 36.83 -17.14
C VAL A 533 -2.13 36.71 -17.53
N VAL A 534 -1.63 35.48 -17.70
CA VAL A 534 -0.26 35.23 -18.14
C VAL A 534 0.00 35.83 -19.52
N SER A 535 -0.91 35.56 -20.48
CA SER A 535 -0.81 36.09 -21.84
C SER A 535 -0.87 37.61 -21.87
N LEU A 536 -1.76 38.22 -21.07
CA LEU A 536 -1.92 39.68 -21.01
C LEU A 536 -0.68 40.36 -20.42
N GLY A 537 -0.09 39.76 -19.36
CA GLY A 537 1.16 40.27 -18.78
C GLY A 537 2.32 40.22 -19.78
N ALA A 538 2.44 39.10 -20.50
CA ALA A 538 3.46 38.93 -21.54
C ALA A 538 3.23 39.87 -22.74
N LEU A 539 1.99 40.06 -23.19
CA LEU A 539 1.66 41.03 -24.25
C LEU A 539 2.05 42.46 -23.90
N GLN A 540 1.89 42.85 -22.62
CA GLN A 540 2.21 44.20 -22.14
C GLN A 540 3.73 44.44 -22.03
N SER A 541 4.56 43.40 -22.00
CA SER A 541 6.01 43.51 -21.97
C SER A 541 6.66 43.68 -23.35
N ILE A 542 5.88 43.47 -24.43
CA ILE A 542 6.39 43.62 -25.80
C ILE A 542 6.53 45.12 -26.13
N PRO A 543 7.73 45.64 -26.53
CA PRO A 543 7.91 47.02 -26.92
C PRO A 543 7.01 47.40 -28.11
N ALA A 544 6.37 48.59 -28.02
CA ALA A 544 5.47 49.07 -29.08
C ALA A 544 6.23 49.35 -30.40
N ASP A 545 7.50 49.72 -30.30
CA ASP A 545 8.37 50.05 -31.42
C ASP A 545 8.52 48.89 -32.40
N LEU A 546 8.49 47.63 -31.94
CA LEU A 546 8.52 46.46 -32.81
C LEU A 546 7.32 46.40 -33.75
N TYR A 547 6.13 46.75 -33.25
CA TYR A 547 4.92 46.79 -34.07
C TYR A 547 4.88 48.00 -34.99
N GLU A 548 5.50 49.13 -34.58
CA GLU A 548 5.63 50.34 -35.37
C GLU A 548 6.57 50.12 -36.56
N ALA A 549 7.73 49.54 -36.31
CA ALA A 549 8.67 49.16 -37.36
C ALA A 549 8.06 48.21 -38.37
N ALA A 550 7.40 47.14 -37.90
CA ALA A 550 6.73 46.16 -38.77
C ALA A 550 5.62 46.78 -39.63
N ARG A 551 4.91 47.83 -39.11
CA ARG A 551 3.91 48.54 -39.90
C ARG A 551 4.55 49.39 -40.99
N VAL A 552 5.68 50.02 -40.73
CA VAL A 552 6.46 50.77 -41.74
C VAL A 552 6.96 49.82 -42.83
N ASP A 553 7.35 48.61 -42.45
CA ASP A 553 7.77 47.54 -43.41
C ASP A 553 6.60 46.89 -44.13
N GLY A 554 5.32 47.36 -43.90
CA GLY A 554 4.14 46.84 -44.59
C GLY A 554 3.62 45.51 -44.08
N ALA A 555 4.07 45.03 -42.91
CA ALA A 555 3.61 43.78 -42.32
C ALA A 555 2.10 43.82 -41.93
N THR A 556 1.34 42.82 -42.38
CA THR A 556 -0.06 42.62 -42.03
C THR A 556 -0.21 42.27 -40.54
N ARG A 557 -1.42 42.45 -39.98
CA ARG A 557 -1.71 42.06 -38.56
C ARG A 557 -1.41 40.59 -38.30
N TRP A 558 -1.63 39.69 -39.25
CA TRP A 558 -1.31 38.27 -39.12
C TRP A 558 0.21 38.00 -39.07
N GLN A 559 0.95 38.70 -39.92
CA GLN A 559 2.43 38.65 -39.90
C GLN A 559 2.99 39.20 -38.60
N GLN A 560 2.47 40.34 -38.09
CA GLN A 560 2.84 40.88 -36.78
C GLN A 560 2.53 39.90 -35.66
N PHE A 561 1.39 39.21 -35.71
CA PHE A 561 1.01 38.20 -34.72
C PHE A 561 1.96 37.00 -34.75
N THR A 562 2.23 36.43 -35.92
CA THR A 562 3.05 35.20 -36.05
C THR A 562 4.54 35.45 -35.88
N ALA A 563 5.07 36.62 -36.33
CA ALA A 563 6.50 36.94 -36.32
C ALA A 563 6.97 37.72 -35.08
N ILE A 564 6.07 38.50 -34.45
CA ILE A 564 6.42 39.31 -33.26
C ILE A 564 5.71 38.76 -32.02
N THR A 565 4.37 38.78 -32.06
CA THR A 565 3.58 38.50 -30.85
C THR A 565 3.80 37.08 -30.34
N LEU A 566 3.57 36.07 -31.16
CA LEU A 566 3.63 34.66 -30.75
C LEU A 566 5.04 34.22 -30.27
N PRO A 567 6.14 34.62 -30.97
CA PRO A 567 7.49 34.32 -30.48
C PRO A 567 7.83 35.03 -29.15
N SER A 568 7.40 36.29 -28.99
CA SER A 568 7.64 37.05 -27.76
C SER A 568 6.86 36.51 -26.56
N LEU A 569 5.74 35.82 -26.79
CA LEU A 569 4.95 35.19 -25.71
C LEU A 569 5.53 33.86 -25.27
N LYS A 570 6.31 33.15 -26.08
CA LYS A 570 6.83 31.81 -25.78
C LYS A 570 7.49 31.70 -24.40
N PRO A 571 8.38 32.63 -23.97
CA PRO A 571 9.05 32.51 -22.67
C PRO A 571 8.11 32.52 -21.47
N ALA A 572 6.95 33.20 -21.58
CA ALA A 572 5.94 33.24 -20.54
C ALA A 572 4.92 32.11 -20.66
N LEU A 573 4.50 31.78 -21.89
CA LEU A 573 3.48 30.75 -22.12
C LEU A 573 4.00 29.34 -21.90
N VAL A 574 5.25 29.03 -22.25
CA VAL A 574 5.78 27.66 -22.12
C VAL A 574 5.75 27.17 -20.68
N PRO A 575 6.27 27.91 -19.68
CA PRO A 575 6.15 27.50 -18.27
C PRO A 575 4.68 27.39 -17.80
N ALA A 576 3.81 28.31 -18.24
CA ALA A 576 2.40 28.28 -17.88
C ALA A 576 1.67 27.05 -18.45
N VAL A 577 1.98 26.68 -19.70
CA VAL A 577 1.44 25.47 -20.34
C VAL A 577 1.92 24.21 -19.60
N ILE A 578 3.21 24.14 -19.23
CA ILE A 578 3.76 23.01 -18.46
C ILE A 578 2.99 22.83 -17.13
N LEU A 579 2.80 23.93 -16.41
CA LEU A 579 2.07 23.93 -15.15
C LEU A 579 0.59 23.51 -15.35
N SER A 580 -0.04 24.02 -16.39
CA SER A 580 -1.43 23.66 -16.74
C SER A 580 -1.58 22.18 -17.11
N VAL A 581 -0.61 21.58 -17.83
CA VAL A 581 -0.62 20.15 -18.13
C VAL A 581 -0.60 19.33 -16.84
N VAL A 582 0.30 19.64 -15.90
CA VAL A 582 0.40 18.93 -14.62
C VAL A 582 -0.88 19.08 -13.79
N TRP A 583 -1.46 20.27 -13.73
CA TRP A 583 -2.70 20.52 -12.99
C TRP A 583 -3.89 19.81 -13.63
N THR A 584 -4.04 19.90 -14.95
CA THR A 584 -5.18 19.30 -15.67
C THR A 584 -5.11 17.79 -15.68
N PHE A 585 -3.90 17.20 -15.79
CA PHE A 585 -3.69 15.76 -15.71
C PHE A 585 -4.19 15.16 -14.39
N ASN A 586 -4.08 15.93 -13.29
CA ASN A 586 -4.52 15.56 -11.95
C ASN A 586 -5.80 16.28 -11.51
N MET A 587 -6.64 16.76 -12.43
CA MET A 587 -7.84 17.53 -12.11
C MET A 587 -8.97 16.64 -11.58
N PHE A 588 -8.80 16.17 -10.34
CA PHE A 588 -9.74 15.29 -9.67
C PHE A 588 -11.13 15.89 -9.53
N ASN A 589 -11.21 17.12 -8.98
CA ASN A 589 -12.48 17.71 -8.54
C ASN A 589 -13.52 17.82 -9.66
N ILE A 590 -13.11 18.23 -10.86
CA ILE A 590 -14.03 18.44 -11.97
C ILE A 590 -14.60 17.11 -12.45
N ILE A 591 -13.76 16.13 -12.72
CA ILE A 591 -14.23 14.82 -13.20
C ILE A 591 -15.07 14.13 -12.13
N TYR A 592 -14.62 14.10 -10.88
CA TYR A 592 -15.33 13.39 -9.81
C TYR A 592 -16.69 14.03 -9.47
N LEU A 593 -16.75 15.36 -9.40
CA LEU A 593 -17.96 16.06 -8.97
C LEU A 593 -18.94 16.33 -10.11
N VAL A 594 -18.48 16.59 -11.35
CA VAL A 594 -19.37 16.88 -12.49
C VAL A 594 -19.89 15.60 -13.10
N THR A 595 -19.01 14.74 -13.62
CA THR A 595 -19.40 13.53 -14.34
C THR A 595 -19.44 12.28 -13.46
N GLY A 596 -18.62 12.21 -12.39
CA GLY A 596 -18.43 11.01 -11.58
C GLY A 596 -17.89 9.81 -12.37
N GLY A 597 -17.33 10.07 -13.58
CA GLY A 597 -16.90 9.04 -14.54
C GLY A 597 -18.03 8.56 -15.48
N ALA A 598 -19.19 9.23 -15.50
CA ALA A 598 -20.31 8.81 -16.34
C ALA A 598 -19.98 8.89 -17.85
N PRO A 599 -20.61 8.02 -18.66
CA PRO A 599 -21.27 6.78 -18.30
C PRO A 599 -20.27 5.64 -18.02
N ASN A 600 -20.57 4.79 -17.05
CA ASN A 600 -19.85 3.52 -16.78
C ASN A 600 -18.32 3.63 -16.65
N GLY A 601 -17.80 4.78 -16.19
CA GLY A 601 -16.36 5.03 -16.08
C GLY A 601 -15.70 5.60 -17.34
N ALA A 602 -16.45 5.89 -18.40
CA ALA A 602 -15.90 6.35 -19.68
C ALA A 602 -15.15 7.68 -19.60
N THR A 603 -15.52 8.55 -18.65
CA THR A 603 -14.87 9.84 -18.42
C THR A 603 -13.97 9.86 -17.17
N GLU A 604 -13.57 8.70 -16.67
CA GLU A 604 -12.59 8.62 -15.60
C GLU A 604 -11.20 9.03 -16.08
N ILE A 605 -10.49 9.76 -15.24
CA ILE A 605 -9.05 10.02 -15.39
C ILE A 605 -8.27 9.19 -14.38
N LEU A 606 -6.96 9.05 -14.57
CA LEU A 606 -6.14 8.18 -13.73
C LEU A 606 -6.26 8.49 -12.24
N ILE A 607 -6.29 9.76 -11.85
CA ILE A 607 -6.37 10.16 -10.44
C ILE A 607 -7.73 9.84 -9.82
N THR A 608 -8.85 9.97 -10.57
CA THR A 608 -10.19 9.64 -10.07
C THR A 608 -10.32 8.13 -9.88
N GLN A 609 -9.75 7.35 -10.78
CA GLN A 609 -9.73 5.89 -10.66
C GLN A 609 -8.85 5.43 -9.48
N ALA A 610 -7.66 6.03 -9.27
CA ALA A 610 -6.84 5.78 -8.10
C ALA A 610 -7.59 6.05 -6.80
N TYR A 611 -8.33 7.17 -6.75
CA TYR A 611 -9.17 7.52 -5.61
C TYR A 611 -10.26 6.47 -5.34
N LYS A 612 -10.98 6.03 -6.37
CA LYS A 612 -12.01 5.00 -6.24
C LYS A 612 -11.44 3.67 -5.75
N PHE A 613 -10.26 3.27 -6.21
CA PHE A 613 -9.59 2.09 -5.66
C PHE A 613 -9.27 2.23 -4.17
N ALA A 614 -8.82 3.42 -3.72
CA ALA A 614 -8.46 3.65 -2.33
C ALA A 614 -9.69 3.75 -1.42
N PHE A 615 -10.70 4.56 -1.80
CA PHE A 615 -11.77 5.00 -0.89
C PHE A 615 -13.14 4.36 -1.14
N GLU A 616 -13.40 3.84 -2.34
CA GLU A 616 -14.64 3.11 -2.64
C GLU A 616 -14.43 1.59 -2.59
N LYS A 617 -13.29 1.11 -3.13
CA LYS A 617 -12.95 -0.33 -3.15
C LYS A 617 -12.02 -0.74 -2.02
N TYR A 618 -11.49 0.22 -1.25
CA TYR A 618 -10.61 0.01 -0.10
C TYR A 618 -9.35 -0.84 -0.40
N GLN A 619 -8.82 -0.76 -1.61
CA GLN A 619 -7.63 -1.47 -2.08
C GLN A 619 -6.41 -0.53 -2.04
N TYR A 620 -5.89 -0.26 -0.83
CA TYR A 620 -4.88 0.77 -0.61
C TYR A 620 -3.56 0.49 -1.34
N GLY A 621 -3.06 -0.75 -1.31
CA GLY A 621 -1.83 -1.13 -2.03
C GLY A 621 -1.95 -0.98 -3.54
N TYR A 622 -3.09 -1.36 -4.13
CA TYR A 622 -3.36 -1.22 -5.55
C TYR A 622 -3.51 0.25 -5.97
N ALA A 623 -4.25 1.04 -5.19
CA ALA A 623 -4.40 2.48 -5.41
C ALA A 623 -3.06 3.22 -5.31
N ALA A 624 -2.21 2.84 -4.35
CA ALA A 624 -0.87 3.40 -4.20
C ALA A 624 0.03 3.06 -5.40
N ALA A 625 -0.06 1.85 -5.97
CA ALA A 625 0.64 1.49 -7.20
C ALA A 625 0.15 2.34 -8.39
N TYR A 626 -1.16 2.54 -8.50
CA TYR A 626 -1.76 3.42 -9.50
C TYR A 626 -1.22 4.86 -9.39
N ALA A 627 -1.23 5.43 -8.18
CA ALA A 627 -0.68 6.77 -7.93
C ALA A 627 0.82 6.87 -8.23
N THR A 628 1.59 5.82 -7.95
CA THR A 628 3.03 5.77 -8.26
C THR A 628 3.28 5.74 -9.77
N ILE A 629 2.44 5.03 -10.55
CA ILE A 629 2.50 5.06 -12.03
C ILE A 629 2.20 6.47 -12.55
N ILE A 630 1.15 7.14 -12.03
CA ILE A 630 0.81 8.52 -12.37
C ILE A 630 2.01 9.45 -12.13
N PHE A 631 2.64 9.33 -10.95
CA PHE A 631 3.85 10.10 -10.63
C PHE A 631 4.99 9.82 -11.62
N GLY A 632 5.23 8.55 -11.96
CA GLY A 632 6.24 8.15 -12.96
C GLY A 632 6.00 8.79 -14.33
N ILE A 633 4.74 8.81 -14.80
CA ILE A 633 4.34 9.44 -16.06
C ILE A 633 4.65 10.95 -16.03
N LEU A 634 4.25 11.63 -14.96
CA LEU A 634 4.50 13.07 -14.80
C LEU A 634 5.98 13.40 -14.64
N LEU A 635 6.76 12.53 -14.00
CA LEU A 635 8.21 12.69 -13.89
C LEU A 635 8.89 12.58 -15.26
N VAL A 636 8.49 11.61 -16.09
CA VAL A 636 8.96 11.48 -17.47
C VAL A 636 8.58 12.71 -18.28
N TYR A 637 7.32 13.14 -18.20
CA TYR A 637 6.85 14.37 -18.85
C TYR A 637 7.69 15.59 -18.44
N GLY A 638 7.90 15.83 -17.15
CA GLY A 638 8.70 16.95 -16.66
C GLY A 638 10.15 16.92 -17.13
N ASN A 639 10.79 15.73 -17.19
CA ASN A 639 12.15 15.59 -17.69
C ASN A 639 12.25 15.85 -19.22
N VAL A 640 11.31 15.34 -19.99
CA VAL A 640 11.24 15.59 -21.45
C VAL A 640 11.03 17.08 -21.70
N GLN A 641 10.08 17.68 -21.01
CA GLN A 641 9.76 19.09 -21.15
C GLN A 641 10.94 20.00 -20.82
N ASN A 642 11.66 19.74 -19.70
CA ASN A 642 12.86 20.50 -19.34
C ASN A 642 13.95 20.43 -20.43
N ARG A 643 14.09 19.30 -21.11
CA ARG A 643 15.06 19.18 -22.23
C ARG A 643 14.62 20.01 -23.43
N VAL A 644 13.32 19.96 -23.76
CA VAL A 644 12.76 20.73 -24.88
C VAL A 644 12.87 22.22 -24.62
N THR A 645 12.52 22.67 -23.39
CA THR A 645 12.58 24.09 -23.04
C THR A 645 14.02 24.63 -23.08
N ARG A 646 14.99 23.89 -22.53
CA ARG A 646 16.42 24.29 -22.59
C ARG A 646 16.96 24.34 -24.01
N ALA A 647 16.50 23.46 -24.88
CA ALA A 647 16.88 23.50 -26.29
C ALA A 647 16.34 24.73 -27.02
N THR A 648 15.23 25.33 -26.53
CA THR A 648 14.63 26.55 -27.10
C THR A 648 15.19 27.83 -26.49
N GLU A 649 15.82 27.79 -25.30
CA GLU A 649 16.51 28.94 -24.66
C GLU A 649 17.92 29.16 -25.22
N GLY A 650 18.50 28.19 -25.93
CA GLY A 650 19.84 28.23 -26.53
C GLY A 650 19.86 28.73 -27.99
N VAL A 651 18.73 29.21 -28.51
CA VAL A 651 18.57 29.84 -29.80
C VAL A 651 18.03 31.27 -29.61
#